data_9991b7c5847d05b154d8a10302486a24
#
_entry.id   9991b7c5847d05b154d8a10302486a24
#
_cell.length_a   1.000
_cell.length_b   1.000
_cell.length_c   1.000
_cell.angle_alpha   90.00
_cell.angle_beta   90.00
_cell.angle_gamma   90.00
#
_symmetry.space_group_name_H-M   'P 1'
#
loop_
_entity.id
_entity.type
_entity.pdbx_description
1 polymer ?
#
loop_
_entity_poly.entity_id
_entity_poly.type
_entity_poly.pdbx_seq_one_letter_code
_entity_poly.pdbx_strand_id
1 'polypeptide(L)'
;DALPLTSNGKLDAKALPEPNALAGQEYMPPRTKTEKVITDIFEEILGISPVGIEDSFFELGGDSIKAIKAVSKLREKGYKLSFAALMYQQTPRKIGENIQMGEVNQVYEQGEINGESPLTPIQLEFFNKNHVVPNHYNQALMLRSDEPFDIPSLKTAITEIIKHHDALRNVYDGQRQITLSTEESKLYDWYEKDYTKVQDVSKEIEYASDKLQASIDLATGPLVKVGLFHSDSGDHLLICVHHLVIDGVSWRILLEDLFSGYRQIQETGKITLPMKTASYKEWANALTQYAKSEVLSDEIAYWKNISDKSNSTETFKSTQTASGQYKNKVVKVDSETTKKLLLEAGKTYKTEINDLLLASLTIAVKEWRNSKYLTIEMEGHGRETIDREIAIDRTVGWFTSVYPIILETKDTVEESILETKQTLKQVPNHGIGYGVLRYLGEHSGLEMSAAITFNYLGELDNEIDRIEGISMSGMPLGRSMSEKNSSGMGLSLNGAVLNGQLEFDIIYDTGLYTDEDAQTLVLAYERAIKDVVETCLTRKGTVKMPLDETLIGDNRDGDLKCMIQKQLNYYGDNHIKTRSTLECPVLTGHEDFLRPDTEIITEIITIEGTAENASLSLRGIISRHGALRTKLNQKMTYLEEYDYSDEWEIPVVKGTLELSAEQFKEIVNEMSFLTDDKLLSRFLIVEIDADHCLVLSAIHHLIWDGVSQDLFKVMLHETLNNRLTTPYNYSFIEYCKMIKKKVDELEIPDAQESNMEEYIEAAKQSADLVSRRDTKRSTEIHVKLNELQYQKFSEQPINTAVEFISRLMYSDLPEELNNIPVSVLTHNRDEFNKEMLGLTLNLDYSIYDRKSKTQKQLLSTSEKSSINQSAITEKLFLIAQKYGFNEMSHRIPIINYQGVLDKFASRDDISLEKMFLQTQIIESEDFGVSMHFYIQNSTLIARITGITIEEELLNDVMKNI
;
A
#
# COMPACT_ATOMS: atom_id res chain seq x y z
N ASP A 1 19.73 -21.68 -32.24
CA ASP A 1 18.76 -22.07 -32.26
C ASP A 1 18.11 -23.08 -33.20
N ALA A 2 18.38 -24.32 -32.96
CA ALA A 2 17.72 -25.45 -33.61
C ALA A 2 17.02 -26.32 -32.55
N LEU A 3 15.83 -26.80 -32.82
CA LEU A 3 15.11 -27.70 -31.94
C LEU A 3 15.92 -29.02 -31.79
N PRO A 4 16.12 -29.51 -30.55
CA PRO A 4 16.82 -30.79 -30.35
C PRO A 4 16.00 -31.94 -30.91
N LEU A 5 16.65 -32.79 -31.69
CA LEU A 5 16.02 -33.96 -32.32
C LEU A 5 16.65 -35.24 -31.77
N THR A 6 15.82 -36.24 -31.51
CA THR A 6 16.29 -37.59 -31.20
C THR A 6 17.06 -38.19 -32.38
N SER A 7 17.81 -39.25 -32.16
CA SER A 7 18.55 -40.00 -33.24
C SER A 7 17.67 -40.45 -34.42
N ASN A 8 16.35 -40.46 -34.24
CA ASN A 8 15.38 -40.81 -35.29
C ASN A 8 14.69 -39.59 -35.91
N GLY A 9 15.20 -38.37 -35.70
CA GLY A 9 14.68 -37.13 -36.29
C GLY A 9 13.37 -36.61 -35.69
N LYS A 10 12.92 -37.11 -34.55
CA LYS A 10 11.76 -36.59 -33.81
C LYS A 10 12.23 -35.59 -32.74
N LEU A 11 11.36 -34.67 -32.42
CA LEU A 11 11.62 -33.68 -31.34
C LEU A 11 11.97 -34.41 -30.04
N ASP A 12 13.12 -34.11 -29.46
CA ASP A 12 13.53 -34.60 -28.14
C ASP A 12 12.93 -33.71 -27.05
N ALA A 13 11.76 -34.06 -26.61
CA ALA A 13 11.04 -33.32 -25.56
C ALA A 13 11.79 -33.25 -24.21
N LYS A 14 12.72 -34.23 -23.97
CA LYS A 14 13.54 -34.22 -22.72
C LYS A 14 14.76 -33.32 -22.81
N ALA A 15 15.18 -32.97 -24.03
CA ALA A 15 16.30 -32.06 -24.28
C ALA A 15 15.84 -30.60 -24.54
N LEU A 16 14.53 -30.33 -24.50
CA LEU A 16 14.01 -28.95 -24.47
C LEU A 16 14.28 -28.34 -23.09
N PRO A 17 14.75 -27.10 -23.05
CA PRO A 17 14.76 -26.38 -21.74
C PRO A 17 13.35 -26.35 -21.18
N GLU A 18 13.22 -26.49 -19.88
CA GLU A 18 11.92 -26.33 -19.21
C GLU A 18 11.29 -24.98 -19.63
N PRO A 19 9.96 -24.93 -19.85
CA PRO A 19 9.29 -23.68 -20.18
C PRO A 19 9.61 -22.68 -19.08
N ASN A 20 10.24 -21.56 -19.43
CA ASN A 20 10.41 -20.46 -18.46
C ASN A 20 9.03 -20.09 -17.92
N ALA A 21 8.85 -20.16 -16.61
CA ALA A 21 7.66 -19.72 -15.89
C ALA A 21 7.33 -18.20 -16.10
N LEU A 22 8.22 -17.51 -16.81
CA LEU A 22 8.20 -16.06 -17.11
C LEU A 22 7.67 -15.72 -18.52
N ALA A 23 6.96 -16.63 -19.18
CA ALA A 23 6.40 -16.36 -20.50
C ALA A 23 5.26 -15.33 -20.43
N GLY A 24 5.60 -14.02 -20.33
CA GLY A 24 4.63 -12.92 -20.33
C GLY A 24 5.19 -11.55 -20.02
N GLN A 25 6.30 -11.43 -19.32
CA GLN A 25 6.97 -10.14 -19.07
C GLN A 25 8.33 -10.12 -19.80
N GLU A 26 8.66 -8.98 -20.41
CA GLU A 26 9.95 -8.75 -21.03
C GLU A 26 11.03 -8.65 -19.94
N TYR A 27 11.99 -9.58 -19.90
CA TYR A 27 13.07 -9.57 -18.93
C TYR A 27 13.85 -8.25 -18.98
N MET A 28 13.82 -7.51 -17.90
CA MET A 28 14.59 -6.27 -17.72
C MET A 28 15.78 -6.51 -16.80
N PRO A 29 17.04 -6.47 -17.33
CA PRO A 29 18.22 -6.72 -16.51
C PRO A 29 18.50 -5.60 -15.51
N PRO A 30 19.21 -5.87 -14.40
CA PRO A 30 19.60 -4.87 -13.42
C PRO A 30 20.51 -3.79 -14.05
N ARG A 31 20.20 -2.52 -13.78
CA ARG A 31 20.86 -1.32 -14.33
C ARG A 31 21.88 -0.73 -13.34
N THR A 32 21.69 -0.96 -12.06
CA THR A 32 22.53 -0.45 -10.98
C THR A 32 23.16 -1.58 -10.19
N LYS A 33 24.23 -1.28 -9.40
CA LYS A 33 24.81 -2.27 -8.48
C LYS A 33 23.82 -2.72 -7.42
N THR A 34 22.95 -1.81 -6.96
CA THR A 34 21.93 -2.10 -5.96
C THR A 34 20.89 -3.06 -6.53
N GLU A 35 20.32 -2.77 -7.71
CA GLU A 35 19.40 -3.67 -8.40
C GLU A 35 20.02 -5.06 -8.61
N LYS A 36 21.31 -5.12 -8.98
CA LYS A 36 22.03 -6.40 -9.16
C LYS A 36 22.11 -7.21 -7.86
N VAL A 37 22.42 -6.57 -6.74
CA VAL A 37 22.45 -7.25 -5.43
C VAL A 37 21.07 -7.76 -5.05
N ILE A 38 20.02 -6.98 -5.28
CA ILE A 38 18.66 -7.39 -4.96
C ILE A 38 18.22 -8.57 -5.84
N THR A 39 18.44 -8.50 -7.17
CA THR A 39 18.11 -9.62 -8.08
C THR A 39 18.87 -10.88 -7.73
N ASP A 40 20.17 -10.79 -7.38
CA ASP A 40 20.97 -11.96 -6.99
C ASP A 40 20.44 -12.62 -5.70
N ILE A 41 20.02 -11.80 -4.73
CA ILE A 41 19.42 -12.30 -3.48
C ILE A 41 18.05 -12.95 -3.77
N PHE A 42 17.22 -12.35 -4.64
CA PHE A 42 15.95 -12.92 -5.04
C PHE A 42 16.14 -14.27 -5.76
N GLU A 43 17.09 -14.33 -6.71
CA GLU A 43 17.44 -15.57 -7.40
C GLU A 43 17.89 -16.66 -6.42
N GLU A 44 18.74 -16.31 -5.47
CA GLU A 44 19.23 -17.24 -4.46
C GLU A 44 18.10 -17.79 -3.56
N ILE A 45 17.19 -16.92 -3.11
CA ILE A 45 16.13 -17.30 -2.17
C ILE A 45 15.01 -18.06 -2.87
N LEU A 46 14.59 -17.58 -4.05
CA LEU A 46 13.46 -18.15 -4.78
C LEU A 46 13.86 -19.38 -5.60
N GLY A 47 15.17 -19.57 -5.87
CA GLY A 47 15.66 -20.67 -6.71
C GLY A 47 15.30 -20.51 -8.20
N ILE A 48 15.03 -19.28 -8.64
CA ILE A 48 14.62 -18.93 -10.01
C ILE A 48 15.65 -17.98 -10.60
N SER A 49 16.08 -18.21 -11.83
CA SER A 49 17.01 -17.31 -12.55
C SER A 49 16.69 -17.32 -14.05
N PRO A 50 16.77 -16.17 -14.76
CA PRO A 50 17.11 -14.85 -14.23
C PRO A 50 15.90 -14.14 -13.61
N VAL A 51 16.14 -13.26 -12.59
CA VAL A 51 15.14 -12.35 -12.01
C VAL A 51 15.36 -10.96 -12.60
N GLY A 52 14.30 -10.40 -13.21
CA GLY A 52 14.28 -9.04 -13.75
C GLY A 52 13.98 -7.97 -12.68
N ILE A 53 14.27 -6.71 -13.02
CA ILE A 53 14.04 -5.60 -12.06
C ILE A 53 12.56 -5.27 -11.84
N GLU A 54 11.67 -5.68 -12.74
CA GLU A 54 10.20 -5.50 -12.63
C GLU A 54 9.49 -6.71 -12.03
N ASP A 55 10.19 -7.82 -11.82
CA ASP A 55 9.58 -9.03 -11.31
C ASP A 55 9.23 -8.85 -9.82
N SER A 56 7.98 -9.17 -9.45
CA SER A 56 7.53 -9.13 -8.07
C SER A 56 8.03 -10.35 -7.30
N PHE A 57 8.63 -10.14 -6.14
CA PHE A 57 9.11 -11.18 -5.24
C PHE A 57 8.03 -12.24 -4.94
N PHE A 58 6.79 -11.78 -4.69
CA PHE A 58 5.66 -12.67 -4.35
C PHE A 58 5.10 -13.38 -5.57
N GLU A 59 5.04 -12.73 -6.74
CA GLU A 59 4.61 -13.39 -8.00
C GLU A 59 5.59 -14.46 -8.46
N LEU A 60 6.86 -14.39 -8.04
CA LEU A 60 7.87 -15.41 -8.28
C LEU A 60 7.86 -16.54 -7.23
N GLY A 61 6.86 -16.61 -6.35
CA GLY A 61 6.74 -17.64 -5.32
C GLY A 61 7.44 -17.29 -3.99
N GLY A 62 7.67 -16.01 -3.74
CA GLY A 62 8.05 -15.50 -2.43
C GLY A 62 6.88 -15.55 -1.45
N ASP A 63 7.19 -15.75 -0.19
CA ASP A 63 6.27 -15.69 0.93
C ASP A 63 6.86 -14.80 2.03
N SER A 64 6.11 -14.57 3.12
CA SER A 64 6.57 -13.74 4.24
C SER A 64 7.85 -14.28 4.91
N ILE A 65 8.05 -15.58 4.93
CA ILE A 65 9.24 -16.21 5.53
C ILE A 65 10.46 -16.01 4.64
N LYS A 66 10.31 -16.23 3.33
CA LYS A 66 11.35 -15.94 2.33
C LYS A 66 11.69 -14.44 2.31
N ALA A 67 10.70 -13.55 2.55
CA ALA A 67 10.90 -12.11 2.64
C ALA A 67 11.77 -11.71 3.85
N ILE A 68 11.56 -12.31 5.03
CA ILE A 68 12.43 -12.12 6.19
C ILE A 68 13.88 -12.47 5.85
N LYS A 69 14.09 -13.59 5.14
CA LYS A 69 15.44 -14.02 4.70
C LYS A 69 16.06 -13.03 3.71
N ALA A 70 15.26 -12.47 2.79
CA ALA A 70 15.73 -11.47 1.84
C ALA A 70 16.20 -10.18 2.55
N VAL A 71 15.43 -9.71 3.53
CA VAL A 71 15.80 -8.55 4.37
C VAL A 71 17.11 -8.82 5.13
N SER A 72 17.27 -10.00 5.73
CA SER A 72 18.49 -10.41 6.42
C SER A 72 19.71 -10.36 5.49
N LYS A 73 19.63 -10.98 4.31
CA LYS A 73 20.74 -10.98 3.32
C LYS A 73 21.07 -9.59 2.78
N LEU A 74 20.08 -8.74 2.56
CA LEU A 74 20.30 -7.34 2.18
C LEU A 74 21.05 -6.59 3.27
N ARG A 75 20.69 -6.80 4.55
CA ARG A 75 21.38 -6.20 5.69
C ARG A 75 22.85 -6.66 5.77
N GLU A 76 23.15 -7.95 5.59
CA GLU A 76 24.52 -8.47 5.51
C GLU A 76 25.36 -7.81 4.42
N LYS A 77 24.70 -7.36 3.33
CA LYS A 77 25.36 -6.59 2.26
C LYS A 77 25.42 -5.08 2.53
N GLY A 78 25.03 -4.61 3.71
CA GLY A 78 25.06 -3.19 4.11
C GLY A 78 23.89 -2.36 3.60
N TYR A 79 22.78 -2.98 3.20
CA TYR A 79 21.57 -2.29 2.79
C TYR A 79 20.54 -2.27 3.92
N LYS A 80 19.92 -1.12 4.13
CA LYS A 80 18.87 -0.94 5.13
C LYS A 80 17.51 -1.07 4.46
N LEU A 81 16.83 -2.19 4.68
CA LEU A 81 15.46 -2.44 4.23
C LEU A 81 14.67 -3.06 5.40
N SER A 82 13.48 -2.54 5.69
CA SER A 82 12.58 -3.18 6.64
C SER A 82 11.75 -4.28 5.97
N PHE A 83 11.24 -5.23 6.76
CA PHE A 83 10.32 -6.26 6.26
C PHE A 83 9.09 -5.63 5.60
N ALA A 84 8.46 -4.64 6.24
CA ALA A 84 7.32 -3.91 5.70
C ALA A 84 7.65 -3.22 4.35
N ALA A 85 8.85 -2.66 4.20
CA ALA A 85 9.27 -2.04 2.95
C ALA A 85 9.41 -3.06 1.80
N LEU A 86 9.90 -4.28 2.07
CA LEU A 86 9.96 -5.34 1.07
C LEU A 86 8.55 -5.81 0.67
N MET A 87 7.66 -6.02 1.65
CA MET A 87 6.25 -6.38 1.42
C MET A 87 5.54 -5.35 0.54
N TYR A 88 5.89 -4.07 0.69
CA TYR A 88 5.30 -2.97 -0.06
C TYR A 88 5.90 -2.79 -1.47
N GLN A 89 7.23 -2.76 -1.58
CA GLN A 89 7.92 -2.42 -2.82
C GLN A 89 8.00 -3.58 -3.82
N GLN A 90 8.10 -4.79 -3.33
CA GLN A 90 8.03 -6.08 -4.02
C GLN A 90 9.00 -6.31 -5.20
N THR A 91 9.41 -5.29 -5.95
CA THR A 91 10.27 -5.44 -7.14
C THR A 91 11.67 -4.89 -6.91
N PRO A 92 12.73 -5.47 -7.52
CA PRO A 92 14.10 -4.99 -7.38
C PRO A 92 14.28 -3.52 -7.75
N ARG A 93 13.52 -3.01 -8.74
CA ARG A 93 13.53 -1.59 -9.10
C ARG A 93 13.07 -0.72 -7.93
N LYS A 94 11.84 -0.94 -7.44
CA LYS A 94 11.25 -0.11 -6.37
C LYS A 94 12.08 -0.17 -5.09
N ILE A 95 12.56 -1.36 -4.74
CA ILE A 95 13.46 -1.54 -3.61
C ILE A 95 14.76 -0.76 -3.85
N GLY A 96 15.37 -0.88 -5.05
CA GLY A 96 16.61 -0.23 -5.40
C GLY A 96 16.56 1.31 -5.42
N GLU A 97 15.41 1.87 -5.76
CA GLU A 97 15.15 3.32 -5.75
C GLU A 97 15.02 3.90 -4.32
N ASN A 98 14.56 3.10 -3.36
CA ASN A 98 14.25 3.55 -2.01
C ASN A 98 15.20 3.02 -0.93
N ILE A 99 16.03 2.02 -1.25
CA ILE A 99 16.93 1.41 -0.28
C ILE A 99 18.14 2.32 -0.01
N GLN A 100 18.46 2.51 1.26
CA GLN A 100 19.63 3.29 1.64
C GLN A 100 20.84 2.37 1.87
N MET A 101 21.98 2.71 1.25
CA MET A 101 23.27 2.22 1.71
C MET A 101 23.73 3.08 2.89
N GLY A 102 23.94 2.47 4.05
CA GLY A 102 24.41 3.20 5.22
C GLY A 102 24.94 2.25 6.28
N GLU A 103 25.82 2.75 7.13
CA GLU A 103 26.16 2.05 8.36
C GLU A 103 24.84 1.77 9.11
N VAL A 104 24.63 0.53 9.51
CA VAL A 104 23.51 0.14 10.37
C VAL A 104 23.72 0.90 11.67
N ASN A 105 23.07 2.07 11.81
CA ASN A 105 23.23 2.95 12.97
C ASN A 105 22.77 2.30 14.30
N GLN A 106 22.12 1.16 14.24
CA GLN A 106 21.68 0.41 15.42
C GLN A 106 22.66 -0.76 15.65
N VAL A 107 23.65 -0.51 16.50
CA VAL A 107 24.59 -1.55 16.93
C VAL A 107 23.91 -2.33 18.06
N TYR A 108 23.48 -3.55 17.77
CA TYR A 108 22.97 -4.47 18.78
C TYR A 108 24.12 -5.06 19.58
N GLU A 109 23.84 -5.44 20.84
CA GLU A 109 24.82 -6.09 21.71
C GLU A 109 25.32 -7.41 21.09
N GLN A 110 26.61 -7.47 20.80
CA GLN A 110 27.25 -8.65 20.19
C GLN A 110 27.79 -9.62 21.25
N GLY A 111 27.85 -9.18 22.50
CA GLY A 111 28.30 -9.99 23.61
C GLY A 111 27.23 -10.99 24.09
N GLU A 112 27.45 -11.51 25.26
CA GLU A 112 26.56 -12.40 25.96
C GLU A 112 25.39 -11.61 26.57
N ILE A 113 24.15 -12.01 26.23
CA ILE A 113 22.95 -11.50 26.86
C ILE A 113 22.52 -12.46 27.97
N ASN A 114 22.21 -11.96 29.18
CA ASN A 114 21.72 -12.71 30.31
C ASN A 114 20.72 -11.88 31.15
N GLY A 115 20.14 -12.53 32.20
CA GLY A 115 19.21 -11.91 33.14
C GLY A 115 17.74 -12.02 32.75
N GLU A 116 16.91 -11.39 33.56
CA GLU A 116 15.44 -11.49 33.48
C GLU A 116 14.87 -10.65 32.34
N SER A 117 13.73 -11.11 31.80
CA SER A 117 12.88 -10.39 30.87
C SER A 117 11.41 -10.82 31.01
N PRO A 118 10.45 -9.97 30.61
CA PRO A 118 9.04 -10.34 30.63
C PRO A 118 8.75 -11.49 29.67
N LEU A 119 7.64 -12.20 29.92
CA LEU A 119 7.11 -13.17 28.98
C LEU A 119 6.45 -12.45 27.80
N THR A 120 6.61 -12.99 26.60
CA THR A 120 5.90 -12.52 25.41
C THR A 120 4.44 -12.99 25.39
N PRO A 121 3.54 -12.40 24.58
CA PRO A 121 2.14 -12.82 24.51
C PRO A 121 1.93 -14.32 24.29
N ILE A 122 2.69 -14.94 23.38
CA ILE A 122 2.57 -16.38 23.11
C ILE A 122 3.05 -17.23 24.28
N GLN A 123 4.09 -16.79 24.99
CA GLN A 123 4.55 -17.49 26.20
C GLN A 123 3.53 -17.36 27.34
N LEU A 124 2.89 -16.20 27.49
CA LEU A 124 1.78 -16.00 28.45
C LEU A 124 0.59 -16.89 28.10
N GLU A 125 0.24 -16.98 26.82
CA GLU A 125 -0.79 -17.90 26.35
C GLU A 125 -0.49 -19.35 26.70
N PHE A 126 0.74 -19.79 26.47
CA PHE A 126 1.20 -21.14 26.84
C PHE A 126 0.99 -21.43 28.32
N PHE A 127 1.43 -20.53 29.22
CA PHE A 127 1.27 -20.74 30.67
C PHE A 127 -0.20 -20.65 31.10
N ASN A 128 -1.02 -19.82 30.47
CA ASN A 128 -2.45 -19.69 30.75
C ASN A 128 -3.26 -20.91 30.31
N LYS A 129 -2.79 -21.71 29.35
CA LYS A 129 -3.40 -22.98 28.95
C LYS A 129 -3.27 -24.09 30.04
N ASN A 130 -2.50 -23.87 31.10
CA ASN A 130 -2.35 -24.74 32.25
C ASN A 130 -2.04 -26.22 31.87
N HIS A 131 -1.08 -26.41 30.97
CA HIS A 131 -0.63 -27.75 30.57
C HIS A 131 -0.28 -28.63 31.76
N VAL A 132 -0.73 -29.87 31.78
CA VAL A 132 -0.47 -30.84 32.86
C VAL A 132 1.03 -31.18 32.95
N VAL A 133 1.72 -31.23 31.81
CA VAL A 133 3.16 -31.49 31.71
C VAL A 133 3.79 -30.42 30.85
N PRO A 134 3.94 -29.16 31.34
CA PRO A 134 4.45 -28.04 30.54
C PRO A 134 5.89 -28.30 30.06
N ASN A 135 6.68 -29.07 30.74
CA ASN A 135 8.05 -29.48 30.37
C ASN A 135 8.13 -30.30 29.06
N HIS A 136 7.02 -30.86 28.58
CA HIS A 136 6.99 -31.68 27.38
C HIS A 136 6.07 -31.04 26.32
N TYR A 137 6.58 -29.99 25.68
CA TYR A 137 5.94 -29.23 24.59
C TYR A 137 7.03 -28.72 23.65
N ASN A 138 7.51 -29.60 22.77
CA ASN A 138 8.75 -29.41 22.01
C ASN A 138 8.49 -29.26 20.50
N GLN A 139 9.49 -28.75 19.84
CA GLN A 139 9.71 -28.96 18.40
C GLN A 139 10.97 -29.81 18.22
N ALA A 140 10.97 -30.71 17.27
CA ALA A 140 12.11 -31.57 16.99
C ALA A 140 12.27 -31.84 15.49
N LEU A 141 13.53 -31.98 15.07
CA LEU A 141 13.91 -32.40 13.72
C LEU A 141 14.82 -33.61 13.81
N MET A 142 14.68 -34.56 12.87
CA MET A 142 15.60 -35.66 12.69
C MET A 142 16.26 -35.54 11.31
N LEU A 143 17.57 -35.30 11.32
CA LEU A 143 18.36 -35.16 10.11
C LEU A 143 19.15 -36.45 9.85
N ARG A 144 19.38 -36.77 8.60
CA ARG A 144 20.17 -37.93 8.18
C ARG A 144 21.40 -37.44 7.45
N SER A 145 22.54 -38.07 7.79
CA SER A 145 23.78 -37.96 7.01
C SER A 145 24.17 -39.35 6.51
N ASP A 146 24.56 -39.43 5.21
CA ASP A 146 25.05 -40.66 4.62
C ASP A 146 26.48 -40.98 5.12
N GLU A 147 27.26 -39.94 5.40
CA GLU A 147 28.60 -40.03 5.98
C GLU A 147 28.53 -39.81 7.51
N PRO A 148 29.36 -40.49 8.30
CA PRO A 148 29.41 -40.29 9.75
C PRO A 148 29.76 -38.84 10.12
N PHE A 149 29.03 -38.28 11.07
CA PHE A 149 29.37 -36.95 11.61
C PHE A 149 30.73 -36.94 12.31
N ASP A 150 31.53 -35.88 12.07
CA ASP A 150 32.67 -35.58 12.95
C ASP A 150 32.16 -35.04 14.29
N ILE A 151 32.02 -35.92 15.26
CA ILE A 151 31.41 -35.62 16.56
C ILE A 151 32.07 -34.46 17.29
N PRO A 152 33.42 -34.32 17.33
CA PRO A 152 34.05 -33.16 17.95
C PRO A 152 33.65 -31.83 17.30
N SER A 153 33.66 -31.74 15.99
CA SER A 153 33.24 -30.55 15.22
C SER A 153 31.75 -30.25 15.42
N LEU A 154 30.90 -31.26 15.40
CA LEU A 154 29.46 -31.12 15.62
C LEU A 154 29.13 -30.58 17.02
N LYS A 155 29.75 -31.15 18.05
CA LYS A 155 29.62 -30.68 19.46
C LYS A 155 30.12 -29.23 19.62
N THR A 156 31.21 -28.88 18.95
CA THR A 156 31.74 -27.51 18.97
C THR A 156 30.78 -26.55 18.30
N ALA A 157 30.26 -26.88 17.12
CA ALA A 157 29.27 -26.06 16.39
C ALA A 157 28.03 -25.83 17.25
N ILE A 158 27.40 -26.88 17.79
CA ILE A 158 26.22 -26.79 18.67
C ILE A 158 26.51 -25.91 19.89
N THR A 159 27.69 -26.06 20.52
CA THR A 159 28.09 -25.25 21.66
C THR A 159 28.13 -23.77 21.32
N GLU A 160 28.81 -23.40 20.23
CA GLU A 160 28.98 -21.98 19.82
C GLU A 160 27.63 -21.37 19.39
N ILE A 161 26.75 -22.13 18.74
CA ILE A 161 25.42 -21.67 18.34
C ILE A 161 24.54 -21.39 19.57
N ILE A 162 24.54 -22.25 20.58
CA ILE A 162 23.75 -22.03 21.81
C ILE A 162 24.31 -20.83 22.60
N LYS A 163 25.61 -20.60 22.56
CA LYS A 163 26.22 -19.39 23.13
C LYS A 163 25.77 -18.14 22.35
N HIS A 164 25.69 -18.24 21.03
CA HIS A 164 25.33 -17.12 20.14
C HIS A 164 23.84 -16.75 20.29
N HIS A 165 22.95 -17.72 20.27
CA HIS A 165 21.50 -17.52 20.35
C HIS A 165 21.00 -17.59 21.80
N ASP A 166 20.93 -16.44 22.44
CA ASP A 166 20.71 -16.28 23.88
C ASP A 166 19.43 -16.96 24.40
N ALA A 167 18.31 -16.93 23.61
CA ALA A 167 17.04 -17.52 23.99
C ALA A 167 17.14 -19.04 24.29
N LEU A 168 18.09 -19.76 23.67
CA LEU A 168 18.28 -21.20 23.89
C LEU A 168 18.79 -21.53 25.31
N ARG A 169 19.25 -20.52 26.06
CA ARG A 169 19.68 -20.62 27.46
C ARG A 169 18.64 -20.15 28.46
N ASN A 170 17.41 -19.88 28.00
CA ASN A 170 16.33 -19.45 28.89
C ASN A 170 15.89 -20.58 29.82
N VAL A 171 15.48 -20.20 31.04
CA VAL A 171 14.71 -20.99 31.99
C VAL A 171 13.47 -20.19 32.42
N TYR A 172 12.47 -20.85 32.95
CA TYR A 172 11.17 -20.25 33.26
C TYR A 172 10.70 -20.59 34.67
N ASP A 173 10.19 -19.60 35.41
CA ASP A 173 9.54 -19.81 36.70
C ASP A 173 7.99 -19.71 36.63
N GLY A 174 7.44 -19.61 35.40
CA GLY A 174 6.00 -19.48 35.14
C GLY A 174 5.49 -18.04 35.09
N GLN A 175 6.26 -17.04 35.48
CA GLN A 175 5.92 -15.62 35.47
C GLN A 175 6.89 -14.78 34.64
N ARG A 176 8.11 -15.23 34.49
CA ARG A 176 9.19 -14.55 33.75
C ARG A 176 10.13 -15.57 33.13
N GLN A 177 10.88 -15.09 32.19
CA GLN A 177 12.00 -15.83 31.58
C GLN A 177 13.32 -15.26 32.08
N ILE A 178 14.28 -16.16 32.28
CA ILE A 178 15.63 -15.81 32.75
C ILE A 178 16.63 -16.43 31.77
N THR A 179 17.39 -15.60 31.07
CA THR A 179 18.48 -16.04 30.22
C THR A 179 19.69 -16.29 31.10
N LEU A 180 20.15 -17.52 31.20
CA LEU A 180 21.34 -17.90 31.99
C LEU A 180 22.60 -17.47 31.26
N SER A 181 23.67 -17.17 32.03
CA SER A 181 25.02 -17.00 31.46
C SER A 181 25.53 -18.33 30.90
N THR A 182 26.52 -18.28 30.01
CA THR A 182 27.16 -19.48 29.46
C THR A 182 27.91 -20.29 30.49
N GLU A 183 28.31 -19.66 31.60
CA GLU A 183 28.98 -20.33 32.74
C GLU A 183 27.97 -21.05 33.66
N GLU A 184 26.78 -20.50 33.85
CA GLU A 184 25.72 -21.04 34.68
C GLU A 184 24.87 -22.10 33.95
N SER A 185 24.81 -22.02 32.63
CA SER A 185 23.98 -22.88 31.82
C SER A 185 24.64 -24.20 31.46
N LYS A 186 23.90 -25.30 31.68
CA LYS A 186 24.16 -26.52 30.90
C LYS A 186 23.58 -26.29 29.52
N LEU A 187 24.43 -26.09 28.49
CA LEU A 187 24.00 -25.61 27.18
C LEU A 187 23.02 -26.59 26.46
N TYR A 188 23.33 -27.91 26.53
CA TYR A 188 22.46 -28.95 25.98
C TYR A 188 22.75 -30.29 26.64
N ASP A 189 21.84 -31.28 26.43
CA ASP A 189 22.10 -32.68 26.70
C ASP A 189 22.48 -33.40 25.40
N TRP A 190 23.51 -34.25 25.54
CA TRP A 190 23.98 -35.10 24.43
C TRP A 190 23.70 -36.56 24.73
N TYR A 191 23.01 -37.23 23.79
CA TYR A 191 22.81 -38.66 23.81
C TYR A 191 23.36 -39.28 22.54
N GLU A 192 24.15 -40.32 22.63
CA GLU A 192 24.78 -40.97 21.47
C GLU A 192 24.61 -42.49 21.62
N LYS A 193 24.14 -43.17 20.58
CA LYS A 193 23.91 -44.58 20.62
C LYS A 193 24.13 -45.23 19.26
N ASP A 194 24.85 -46.39 19.27
CA ASP A 194 25.03 -47.23 18.09
C ASP A 194 23.91 -48.27 18.04
N TYR A 195 23.11 -48.21 16.97
CA TYR A 195 22.04 -49.16 16.67
C TYR A 195 22.34 -49.98 15.40
N THR A 196 23.59 -49.98 14.90
CA THR A 196 23.99 -50.90 13.83
C THR A 196 23.72 -52.33 14.27
N LYS A 197 23.18 -53.17 13.38
CA LYS A 197 22.81 -54.56 13.64
C LYS A 197 21.65 -54.79 14.64
N VAL A 198 20.92 -53.76 15.03
CA VAL A 198 19.69 -53.90 15.83
C VAL A 198 18.52 -54.25 14.90
N GLN A 199 17.69 -55.23 15.31
CA GLN A 199 16.64 -55.77 14.43
C GLN A 199 15.51 -54.79 14.11
N ASP A 200 15.16 -53.89 15.06
CA ASP A 200 14.11 -52.88 14.90
C ASP A 200 14.67 -51.51 15.32
N VAL A 201 15.53 -50.96 14.44
CA VAL A 201 16.22 -49.66 14.66
C VAL A 201 15.22 -48.53 14.84
N SER A 202 14.13 -48.51 14.04
CA SER A 202 13.11 -47.47 14.07
C SER A 202 12.47 -47.36 15.47
N LYS A 203 12.08 -48.49 16.07
CA LYS A 203 11.46 -48.50 17.39
C LYS A 203 12.40 -48.12 18.52
N GLU A 204 13.68 -48.51 18.41
CA GLU A 204 14.68 -48.12 19.42
C GLU A 204 15.00 -46.63 19.35
N ILE A 205 15.08 -46.04 18.15
CA ILE A 205 15.23 -44.61 17.96
C ILE A 205 14.01 -43.86 18.49
N GLU A 206 12.79 -44.32 18.19
CA GLU A 206 11.57 -43.71 18.71
C GLU A 206 11.56 -43.68 20.25
N TYR A 207 11.89 -44.82 20.89
CA TYR A 207 11.95 -44.93 22.35
C TYR A 207 13.01 -43.98 22.96
N ALA A 208 14.18 -43.89 22.35
CA ALA A 208 15.24 -42.98 22.80
C ALA A 208 14.84 -41.50 22.62
N SER A 209 14.23 -41.19 21.50
CA SER A 209 13.72 -39.86 21.18
C SER A 209 12.62 -39.42 22.14
N ASP A 210 11.64 -40.31 22.45
CA ASP A 210 10.61 -40.07 23.47
C ASP A 210 11.21 -39.71 24.84
N LYS A 211 12.22 -40.44 25.27
CA LYS A 211 12.89 -40.18 26.53
C LYS A 211 13.63 -38.84 26.56
N LEU A 212 14.32 -38.52 25.47
CA LEU A 212 15.03 -37.27 25.37
C LEU A 212 14.04 -36.09 25.41
N GLN A 213 12.96 -36.17 24.64
CA GLN A 213 11.95 -35.13 24.59
C GLN A 213 11.23 -34.91 25.93
N ALA A 214 10.90 -36.02 26.66
CA ALA A 214 10.25 -35.96 27.96
C ALA A 214 11.20 -35.54 29.11
N SER A 215 12.51 -35.40 28.85
CA SER A 215 13.51 -35.07 29.90
C SER A 215 13.79 -33.55 30.03
N ILE A 216 13.13 -32.71 29.27
CA ILE A 216 13.30 -31.24 29.38
C ILE A 216 12.71 -30.79 30.72
N ASP A 217 13.41 -29.81 31.37
CA ASP A 217 12.95 -29.16 32.59
C ASP A 217 13.01 -27.63 32.36
N LEU A 218 11.86 -26.97 32.45
CA LEU A 218 11.73 -25.56 32.21
C LEU A 218 12.39 -24.69 33.27
N ALA A 219 12.47 -25.19 34.52
CA ALA A 219 13.00 -24.41 35.62
C ALA A 219 14.54 -24.43 35.69
N THR A 220 15.16 -25.51 35.24
CA THR A 220 16.62 -25.70 35.35
C THR A 220 17.33 -25.82 34.01
N GLY A 221 16.62 -26.11 32.91
CA GLY A 221 17.22 -26.40 31.61
C GLY A 221 18.00 -27.72 31.59
N PRO A 222 18.76 -28.02 30.54
CA PRO A 222 18.78 -27.31 29.26
C PRO A 222 17.52 -27.58 28.44
N LEU A 223 17.09 -26.56 27.68
CA LEU A 223 15.91 -26.67 26.81
C LEU A 223 16.23 -27.28 25.43
N VAL A 224 17.51 -27.58 25.18
CA VAL A 224 18.02 -28.20 23.96
C VAL A 224 18.50 -29.63 24.27
N LYS A 225 18.00 -30.60 23.55
CA LYS A 225 18.42 -32.01 23.64
C LYS A 225 18.89 -32.49 22.28
N VAL A 226 20.01 -33.17 22.23
CA VAL A 226 20.62 -33.65 20.98
C VAL A 226 20.84 -35.16 21.11
N GLY A 227 20.31 -35.91 20.11
CA GLY A 227 20.51 -37.36 20.00
C GLY A 227 21.25 -37.71 18.71
N LEU A 228 22.34 -38.46 18.77
CA LEU A 228 23.01 -39.01 17.61
C LEU A 228 22.86 -40.53 17.60
N PHE A 229 22.23 -41.04 16.56
CA PHE A 229 21.93 -42.45 16.39
C PHE A 229 22.65 -43.01 15.16
N HIS A 230 23.61 -43.92 15.37
CA HIS A 230 24.30 -44.61 14.28
C HIS A 230 23.47 -45.82 13.84
N SER A 231 23.24 -45.99 12.55
CA SER A 231 22.52 -47.11 11.97
C SER A 231 23.16 -47.61 10.68
N ASP A 232 22.71 -48.74 10.17
CA ASP A 232 23.16 -49.25 8.87
C ASP A 232 22.75 -48.39 7.70
N SER A 233 21.79 -47.46 7.90
CA SER A 233 21.35 -46.48 6.90
C SER A 233 22.00 -45.10 6.97
N GLY A 234 23.03 -44.94 7.85
CA GLY A 234 23.73 -43.68 8.11
C GLY A 234 23.49 -43.15 9.52
N ASP A 235 23.99 -41.97 9.79
CA ASP A 235 23.81 -41.27 11.04
C ASP A 235 22.49 -40.49 11.05
N HIS A 236 21.77 -40.57 12.18
CA HIS A 236 20.55 -39.80 12.40
C HIS A 236 20.75 -38.84 13.58
N LEU A 237 20.62 -37.55 13.32
CA LEU A 237 20.81 -36.47 14.30
C LEU A 237 19.44 -35.91 14.69
N LEU A 238 19.00 -36.21 15.92
CA LEU A 238 17.85 -35.57 16.53
C LEU A 238 18.27 -34.25 17.21
N ILE A 239 17.59 -33.18 16.89
CA ILE A 239 17.67 -31.91 17.62
C ILE A 239 16.26 -31.62 18.13
N CYS A 240 16.10 -31.60 19.46
CA CYS A 240 14.84 -31.30 20.14
C CYS A 240 15.02 -30.03 20.99
N VAL A 241 14.10 -29.08 20.82
CA VAL A 241 14.09 -27.80 21.54
C VAL A 241 12.72 -27.54 22.11
N HIS A 242 12.63 -27.08 23.35
CA HIS A 242 11.34 -26.68 23.92
C HIS A 242 10.74 -25.50 23.14
N HIS A 243 9.45 -25.58 22.82
CA HIS A 243 8.81 -24.58 21.93
C HIS A 243 8.84 -23.15 22.48
N LEU A 244 8.95 -22.96 23.82
CA LEU A 244 9.08 -21.62 24.42
C LEU A 244 10.29 -20.79 23.91
N VAL A 245 11.27 -21.43 23.25
CA VAL A 245 12.50 -20.78 22.79
C VAL A 245 12.78 -20.98 21.30
N ILE A 246 11.85 -21.54 20.55
CA ILE A 246 12.03 -21.80 19.12
C ILE A 246 10.69 -21.74 18.37
N ASP A 247 10.73 -21.30 17.11
CA ASP A 247 9.62 -21.32 16.14
C ASP A 247 10.10 -21.77 14.76
N GLY A 248 9.20 -21.83 13.78
CA GLY A 248 9.52 -22.26 12.41
C GLY A 248 10.57 -21.40 11.70
N VAL A 249 10.59 -20.09 11.93
CA VAL A 249 11.62 -19.18 11.38
C VAL A 249 12.95 -19.40 12.10
N SER A 250 12.92 -19.57 13.41
CA SER A 250 14.11 -19.85 14.23
C SER A 250 14.81 -21.15 13.85
N TRP A 251 14.06 -22.18 13.43
CA TRP A 251 14.65 -23.41 12.92
C TRP A 251 15.52 -23.19 11.68
N ARG A 252 15.08 -22.34 10.77
CA ARG A 252 15.86 -22.00 9.56
C ARG A 252 17.17 -21.33 9.91
N ILE A 253 17.12 -20.35 10.83
CA ILE A 253 18.31 -19.67 11.33
C ILE A 253 19.26 -20.66 12.01
N LEU A 254 18.72 -21.51 12.87
CA LEU A 254 19.50 -22.47 13.65
C LEU A 254 20.21 -23.51 12.77
N LEU A 255 19.52 -24.03 11.74
CA LEU A 255 20.09 -25.00 10.80
C LEU A 255 21.15 -24.38 9.89
N GLU A 256 20.89 -23.17 9.36
CA GLU A 256 21.87 -22.42 8.56
C GLU A 256 23.17 -22.19 9.35
N ASP A 257 23.06 -21.68 10.58
CA ASP A 257 24.21 -21.40 11.43
C ASP A 257 24.93 -22.68 11.85
N LEU A 258 24.18 -23.78 12.16
CA LEU A 258 24.73 -25.06 12.56
C LEU A 258 25.59 -25.67 11.47
N PHE A 259 25.08 -25.82 10.28
CA PHE A 259 25.80 -26.51 9.21
C PHE A 259 26.88 -25.63 8.57
N SER A 260 26.65 -24.31 8.53
CA SER A 260 27.73 -23.37 8.15
C SER A 260 28.87 -23.42 9.17
N GLY A 261 28.55 -23.37 10.47
CA GLY A 261 29.54 -23.43 11.54
C GLY A 261 30.27 -24.79 11.59
N TYR A 262 29.55 -25.90 11.44
CA TYR A 262 30.11 -27.25 11.38
C TYR A 262 31.16 -27.38 10.25
N ARG A 263 30.82 -26.90 9.05
CA ARG A 263 31.74 -26.90 7.90
C ARG A 263 32.98 -26.02 8.14
N GLN A 264 32.77 -24.79 8.65
CA GLN A 264 33.88 -23.87 8.98
C GLN A 264 34.86 -24.49 9.99
N ILE A 265 34.35 -25.21 10.99
CA ILE A 265 35.21 -25.87 11.98
C ILE A 265 36.02 -26.99 11.32
N GLN A 266 35.43 -27.79 10.45
CA GLN A 266 36.14 -28.84 9.70
C GLN A 266 37.26 -28.27 8.78
N GLU A 267 36.96 -27.17 8.11
CA GLU A 267 37.89 -26.55 7.17
C GLU A 267 39.00 -25.72 7.82
N THR A 268 38.63 -24.92 8.84
CA THR A 268 39.52 -23.88 9.39
C THR A 268 39.81 -24.02 10.88
N GLY A 269 39.09 -24.91 11.55
CA GLY A 269 39.16 -25.07 13.03
C GLY A 269 38.50 -23.91 13.81
N LYS A 270 37.83 -22.97 13.13
CA LYS A 270 37.19 -21.82 13.77
C LYS A 270 35.79 -21.64 13.21
N ILE A 271 34.90 -21.06 14.01
CA ILE A 271 33.55 -20.67 13.61
C ILE A 271 33.38 -19.15 13.64
N THR A 272 32.74 -18.61 12.63
CA THR A 272 32.34 -17.20 12.58
C THR A 272 30.88 -17.17 12.19
N LEU A 273 30.02 -16.79 13.13
CA LEU A 273 28.58 -16.64 12.92
C LEU A 273 28.24 -15.21 12.46
N PRO A 274 27.13 -15.00 11.76
CA PRO A 274 26.64 -13.67 11.43
C PRO A 274 26.48 -12.78 12.67
N MET A 275 26.50 -11.46 12.51
CA MET A 275 26.27 -10.53 13.62
C MET A 275 24.87 -10.71 14.22
N LYS A 276 24.79 -10.61 15.55
CA LYS A 276 23.50 -10.66 16.26
C LYS A 276 22.62 -9.47 15.86
N THR A 277 21.35 -9.76 15.68
CA THR A 277 20.28 -8.77 15.66
C THR A 277 19.78 -8.49 17.09
N ALA A 278 18.67 -7.78 17.27
CA ALA A 278 18.12 -7.54 18.61
C ALA A 278 17.90 -8.87 19.36
N SER A 279 18.20 -8.88 20.65
CA SER A 279 17.96 -10.07 21.48
C SER A 279 16.47 -10.35 21.68
N TYR A 280 16.12 -11.60 21.96
CA TYR A 280 14.74 -11.96 22.32
C TYR A 280 14.26 -11.22 23.60
N LYS A 281 15.17 -10.96 24.54
CA LYS A 281 14.95 -10.11 25.72
C LYS A 281 14.55 -8.68 25.31
N GLU A 282 15.24 -8.10 24.35
CA GLU A 282 14.94 -6.75 23.83
C GLU A 282 13.57 -6.72 23.14
N TRP A 283 13.24 -7.74 22.36
CA TRP A 283 11.92 -7.90 21.77
C TRP A 283 10.80 -8.00 22.80
N ALA A 284 10.96 -8.84 23.83
CA ALA A 284 9.98 -8.98 24.90
C ALA A 284 9.72 -7.65 25.65
N ASN A 285 10.78 -6.87 25.90
CA ASN A 285 10.65 -5.53 26.48
C ASN A 285 9.95 -4.56 25.52
N ALA A 286 10.24 -4.66 24.22
CA ALA A 286 9.60 -3.83 23.21
C ALA A 286 8.10 -4.08 23.12
N LEU A 287 7.66 -5.34 23.12
CA LEU A 287 6.24 -5.69 23.14
C LEU A 287 5.52 -5.15 24.40
N THR A 288 6.20 -5.18 25.56
CA THR A 288 5.67 -4.62 26.81
C THR A 288 5.48 -3.10 26.74
N GLN A 289 6.36 -2.41 25.98
CA GLN A 289 6.21 -0.97 25.74
C GLN A 289 5.15 -0.70 24.67
N TYR A 290 5.12 -1.48 23.60
CA TYR A 290 4.12 -1.41 22.56
C TYR A 290 2.68 -1.56 23.08
N ALA A 291 2.49 -2.43 24.10
CA ALA A 291 1.20 -2.58 24.78
C ALA A 291 0.63 -1.26 25.38
N LYS A 292 1.47 -0.25 25.57
CA LYS A 292 1.11 1.06 26.15
C LYS A 292 1.11 2.17 25.10
N SER A 293 1.36 1.86 23.83
CA SER A 293 1.42 2.85 22.76
C SER A 293 0.02 3.29 22.32
N GLU A 294 -0.12 4.54 21.89
CA GLU A 294 -1.35 5.05 21.28
C GLU A 294 -1.71 4.29 20.01
N VAL A 295 -0.71 3.91 19.22
CA VAL A 295 -0.86 3.14 17.97
C VAL A 295 -1.64 1.84 18.18
N LEU A 296 -1.34 1.10 19.24
CA LEU A 296 -2.04 -0.15 19.52
C LEU A 296 -3.48 0.08 20.03
N SER A 297 -3.74 1.25 20.60
CA SER A 297 -5.09 1.60 21.08
C SER A 297 -6.12 1.65 19.95
N ASP A 298 -5.70 1.98 18.73
CA ASP A 298 -6.57 2.05 17.55
C ASP A 298 -7.07 0.66 17.12
N GLU A 299 -6.31 -0.40 17.41
CA GLU A 299 -6.72 -1.78 17.10
C GLU A 299 -7.80 -2.35 18.04
N ILE A 300 -8.02 -1.74 19.22
CA ILE A 300 -8.95 -2.26 20.25
C ILE A 300 -10.36 -2.43 19.70
N ALA A 301 -10.85 -1.44 18.97
CA ALA A 301 -12.20 -1.47 18.39
C ALA A 301 -12.37 -2.63 17.39
N TYR A 302 -11.37 -2.85 16.55
CA TYR A 302 -11.35 -3.96 15.59
C TYR A 302 -11.40 -5.32 16.32
N TRP A 303 -10.47 -5.55 17.25
CA TRP A 303 -10.38 -6.83 17.96
C TRP A 303 -11.58 -7.12 18.83
N LYS A 304 -12.18 -6.07 19.45
CA LYS A 304 -13.41 -6.20 20.19
C LYS A 304 -14.59 -6.58 19.30
N ASN A 305 -14.71 -5.97 18.13
CA ASN A 305 -15.73 -6.35 17.14
C ASN A 305 -15.58 -7.81 16.67
N ILE A 306 -14.34 -8.27 16.39
CA ILE A 306 -14.08 -9.67 16.03
C ILE A 306 -14.46 -10.60 17.17
N SER A 307 -14.09 -10.28 18.41
CA SER A 307 -14.42 -11.06 19.60
C SER A 307 -15.93 -11.17 19.80
N ASP A 308 -16.66 -10.06 19.75
CA ASP A 308 -18.11 -10.00 19.90
C ASP A 308 -18.82 -10.78 18.78
N LYS A 309 -18.38 -10.64 17.55
CA LYS A 309 -18.89 -11.40 16.39
C LYS A 309 -18.64 -12.90 16.56
N SER A 310 -17.43 -13.29 16.96
CA SER A 310 -17.11 -14.73 17.14
C SER A 310 -17.97 -15.40 18.21
N ASN A 311 -18.29 -14.67 19.27
CA ASN A 311 -19.12 -15.18 20.36
C ASN A 311 -20.63 -15.24 20.01
N SER A 312 -21.07 -14.37 19.10
CA SER A 312 -22.49 -14.29 18.65
C SER A 312 -22.77 -15.11 17.38
N THR A 313 -21.74 -15.48 16.61
CA THR A 313 -21.90 -16.18 15.34
C THR A 313 -22.10 -17.68 15.54
N GLU A 314 -23.14 -18.25 14.93
CA GLU A 314 -23.32 -19.69 14.85
C GLU A 314 -22.23 -20.29 13.94
N THR A 315 -21.15 -20.71 14.57
CA THR A 315 -20.16 -21.59 13.92
C THR A 315 -20.49 -23.03 14.21
N PHE A 316 -20.01 -23.96 13.38
CA PHE A 316 -20.17 -25.37 13.70
C PHE A 316 -19.40 -25.67 14.99
N LYS A 317 -20.11 -25.80 16.08
CA LYS A 317 -19.57 -26.31 17.35
C LYS A 317 -20.06 -27.72 17.52
N SER A 318 -19.17 -28.66 17.88
CA SER A 318 -19.62 -29.97 18.29
C SER A 318 -20.51 -29.84 19.54
N THR A 319 -21.63 -30.54 19.56
CA THR A 319 -22.50 -30.65 20.74
C THR A 319 -21.95 -31.68 21.75
N GLN A 320 -20.85 -32.32 21.41
CA GLN A 320 -20.19 -33.35 22.21
C GLN A 320 -19.14 -32.74 23.14
N THR A 321 -18.74 -33.47 24.15
CA THR A 321 -17.73 -33.04 25.11
C THR A 321 -16.35 -33.50 24.64
N ALA A 322 -15.36 -32.59 24.67
CA ALA A 322 -13.98 -32.94 24.35
C ALA A 322 -13.47 -34.10 25.23
N SER A 323 -12.83 -35.06 24.59
CA SER A 323 -12.29 -36.24 25.26
C SER A 323 -10.85 -36.04 25.74
N GLY A 324 -10.14 -35.06 25.15
CA GLY A 324 -8.71 -34.88 25.32
C GLY A 324 -7.87 -35.96 24.63
N GLN A 325 -8.50 -36.85 23.84
CA GLN A 325 -7.80 -37.84 23.01
C GLN A 325 -7.78 -37.38 21.56
N TYR A 326 -6.60 -37.35 20.97
CA TYR A 326 -6.39 -36.80 19.62
C TYR A 326 -5.98 -37.89 18.64
N LYS A 327 -6.46 -37.75 17.41
CA LYS A 327 -6.00 -38.48 16.24
C LYS A 327 -5.65 -37.53 15.14
N ASN A 328 -4.92 -37.98 14.13
CA ASN A 328 -4.66 -37.19 12.93
C ASN A 328 -5.12 -37.88 11.66
N LYS A 329 -5.37 -37.07 10.65
CA LYS A 329 -5.54 -37.44 9.23
C LYS A 329 -4.69 -36.50 8.41
N VAL A 330 -4.27 -36.95 7.23
CA VAL A 330 -3.40 -36.17 6.36
C VAL A 330 -4.10 -35.86 5.05
N VAL A 331 -4.15 -34.59 4.68
CA VAL A 331 -4.46 -34.12 3.32
C VAL A 331 -3.17 -34.14 2.51
N LYS A 332 -3.20 -34.70 1.30
CA LYS A 332 -2.05 -34.70 0.40
C LYS A 332 -2.44 -34.16 -0.97
N VAL A 333 -1.74 -33.12 -1.39
CA VAL A 333 -1.89 -32.53 -2.72
C VAL A 333 -0.70 -32.99 -3.58
N ASP A 334 -0.98 -33.45 -4.78
CA ASP A 334 0.08 -33.90 -5.69
C ASP A 334 1.03 -32.76 -6.08
N SER A 335 2.26 -33.12 -6.47
CA SER A 335 3.35 -32.18 -6.75
C SER A 335 3.01 -31.20 -7.88
N GLU A 336 2.23 -31.61 -8.90
CA GLU A 336 1.85 -30.74 -10.00
C GLU A 336 0.88 -29.66 -9.55
N THR A 337 -0.15 -30.05 -8.81
CA THR A 337 -1.12 -29.12 -8.21
C THR A 337 -0.45 -28.18 -7.20
N THR A 338 0.46 -28.72 -6.37
CA THR A 338 1.26 -27.92 -5.42
C THR A 338 2.09 -26.87 -6.13
N LYS A 339 2.81 -27.26 -7.20
CA LYS A 339 3.62 -26.31 -8.00
C LYS A 339 2.75 -25.19 -8.61
N LYS A 340 1.59 -25.54 -9.17
CA LYS A 340 0.64 -24.55 -9.73
C LYS A 340 0.10 -23.61 -8.65
N LEU A 341 -0.22 -24.14 -7.47
CA LEU A 341 -0.69 -23.35 -6.34
C LEU A 341 0.36 -22.30 -5.93
N LEU A 342 1.62 -22.72 -5.78
CA LEU A 342 2.71 -21.87 -5.30
C LEU A 342 3.16 -20.81 -6.32
N LEU A 343 3.18 -21.13 -7.63
CA LEU A 343 3.84 -20.31 -8.64
C LEU A 343 2.88 -19.62 -9.62
N GLU A 344 1.65 -20.11 -9.77
CA GLU A 344 0.76 -19.67 -10.84
C GLU A 344 -0.60 -19.15 -10.34
N ALA A 345 -1.21 -19.84 -9.38
CA ALA A 345 -2.59 -19.57 -8.98
C ALA A 345 -2.78 -18.17 -8.38
N GLY A 346 -1.78 -17.66 -7.65
CA GLY A 346 -1.85 -16.34 -7.03
C GLY A 346 -1.92 -15.17 -8.02
N LYS A 347 -1.46 -15.35 -9.26
CA LYS A 347 -1.36 -14.28 -10.27
C LYS A 347 -2.72 -13.72 -10.71
N THR A 348 -3.73 -14.57 -10.83
CA THR A 348 -5.05 -14.19 -11.35
C THR A 348 -5.79 -13.24 -10.42
N TYR A 349 -5.76 -13.50 -9.12
CA TYR A 349 -6.45 -12.71 -8.10
C TYR A 349 -5.50 -11.87 -7.26
N LYS A 350 -4.20 -11.85 -7.59
CA LYS A 350 -3.13 -11.20 -6.79
C LYS A 350 -3.19 -11.61 -5.31
N THR A 351 -3.27 -12.92 -5.08
CA THR A 351 -3.42 -13.54 -3.78
C THR A 351 -2.09 -14.08 -3.27
N GLU A 352 -1.95 -14.10 -1.94
CA GLU A 352 -0.93 -14.88 -1.25
C GLU A 352 -1.39 -16.32 -1.07
N ILE A 353 -0.47 -17.21 -0.71
CA ILE A 353 -0.77 -18.63 -0.54
C ILE A 353 -1.83 -18.87 0.55
N ASN A 354 -1.80 -18.10 1.64
CA ASN A 354 -2.77 -18.22 2.73
C ASN A 354 -4.19 -17.83 2.29
N ASP A 355 -4.35 -16.85 1.39
CA ASP A 355 -5.65 -16.49 0.82
C ASP A 355 -6.30 -17.69 0.14
N LEU A 356 -5.51 -18.42 -0.67
CA LEU A 356 -6.00 -19.57 -1.45
C LEU A 356 -6.26 -20.79 -0.57
N LEU A 357 -5.38 -21.08 0.39
CA LEU A 357 -5.53 -22.18 1.32
C LEU A 357 -6.76 -22.01 2.23
N LEU A 358 -6.95 -20.81 2.76
CA LEU A 358 -8.11 -20.50 3.61
C LEU A 358 -9.41 -20.42 2.79
N ALA A 359 -9.38 -19.88 1.56
CA ALA A 359 -10.54 -19.95 0.67
C ALA A 359 -10.95 -21.40 0.41
N SER A 360 -9.98 -22.28 0.14
CA SER A 360 -10.23 -23.71 0.00
C SER A 360 -10.82 -24.32 1.28
N LEU A 361 -10.37 -23.89 2.45
CA LEU A 361 -10.90 -24.35 3.73
C LEU A 361 -12.35 -23.90 3.95
N THR A 362 -12.70 -22.65 3.56
CA THR A 362 -14.11 -22.18 3.67
C THR A 362 -15.05 -23.00 2.79
N ILE A 363 -14.61 -23.34 1.57
CA ILE A 363 -15.37 -24.20 0.64
C ILE A 363 -15.56 -25.59 1.24
N ALA A 364 -14.48 -26.20 1.75
CA ALA A 364 -14.53 -27.53 2.38
C ALA A 364 -15.46 -27.57 3.60
N VAL A 365 -15.39 -26.56 4.46
CA VAL A 365 -16.24 -26.46 5.66
C VAL A 365 -17.71 -26.23 5.30
N LYS A 366 -17.98 -25.44 4.27
CA LYS A 366 -19.34 -25.27 3.76
C LYS A 366 -19.93 -26.60 3.27
N GLU A 367 -19.17 -27.37 2.50
CA GLU A 367 -19.60 -28.69 2.02
C GLU A 367 -19.80 -29.65 3.20
N TRP A 368 -18.87 -29.65 4.17
CA TRP A 368 -18.85 -30.60 5.30
C TRP A 368 -19.96 -30.31 6.34
N ARG A 369 -20.18 -29.03 6.68
CA ARG A 369 -21.07 -28.62 7.80
C ARG A 369 -22.17 -27.65 7.41
N ASN A 370 -22.23 -27.19 6.16
CA ASN A 370 -23.16 -26.15 5.69
C ASN A 370 -23.16 -24.90 6.61
N SER A 371 -21.99 -24.56 7.14
CA SER A 371 -21.83 -23.40 8.02
C SER A 371 -21.72 -22.12 7.20
N LYS A 372 -22.40 -21.05 7.62
CA LYS A 372 -22.31 -19.74 6.99
C LYS A 372 -21.03 -19.01 7.34
N TYR A 373 -20.49 -19.24 8.51
CA TYR A 373 -19.28 -18.60 8.99
C TYR A 373 -18.29 -19.64 9.52
N LEU A 374 -17.00 -19.33 9.38
CA LEU A 374 -15.89 -20.10 9.91
C LEU A 374 -15.02 -19.21 10.79
N THR A 375 -14.93 -19.51 12.09
CA THR A 375 -14.01 -18.85 13.02
C THR A 375 -12.71 -19.61 13.07
N ILE A 376 -11.61 -18.93 12.81
CA ILE A 376 -10.26 -19.52 12.75
C ILE A 376 -9.34 -18.80 13.74
N GLU A 377 -8.54 -19.57 14.47
CA GLU A 377 -7.38 -19.11 15.17
C GLU A 377 -6.19 -19.25 14.21
N MET A 378 -5.69 -18.09 13.74
CA MET A 378 -4.56 -18.03 12.82
C MET A 378 -3.25 -17.94 13.58
N GLU A 379 -2.23 -18.63 13.06
CA GLU A 379 -0.85 -18.45 13.49
C GLU A 379 -0.05 -17.66 12.45
N GLY A 380 0.56 -16.55 12.87
CA GLY A 380 1.50 -15.75 12.09
C GLY A 380 2.93 -15.90 12.61
N HIS A 381 3.92 -15.53 11.80
CA HIS A 381 5.33 -15.60 12.22
C HIS A 381 5.70 -14.61 13.34
N GLY A 382 4.88 -13.58 13.60
CA GLY A 382 5.02 -12.62 14.70
C GLY A 382 6.26 -11.72 14.66
N ARG A 383 6.96 -11.67 13.51
CA ARG A 383 8.15 -10.80 13.32
C ARG A 383 7.75 -9.53 12.57
N GLU A 384 6.69 -8.92 13.04
CA GLU A 384 6.12 -7.71 12.45
C GLU A 384 6.84 -6.45 12.96
N THR A 385 6.72 -5.37 12.18
CA THR A 385 7.15 -4.05 12.62
C THR A 385 6.15 -3.51 13.65
N ILE A 386 6.63 -3.12 14.81
CA ILE A 386 5.84 -2.45 15.84
C ILE A 386 6.04 -0.92 15.76
N ASP A 387 5.71 -0.17 16.81
CA ASP A 387 5.86 1.30 16.88
C ASP A 387 7.30 1.81 16.67
N ARG A 388 8.26 0.90 16.59
CA ARG A 388 9.67 1.18 16.33
C ARG A 388 10.31 0.06 15.51
N GLU A 389 11.37 0.42 14.78
CA GLU A 389 12.14 -0.53 13.99
C GLU A 389 13.09 -1.32 14.91
N ILE A 390 12.88 -2.64 14.97
CA ILE A 390 13.77 -3.58 15.70
C ILE A 390 14.15 -4.71 14.75
N ALA A 391 15.43 -4.90 14.53
CA ALA A 391 15.91 -5.99 13.69
C ALA A 391 15.88 -7.32 14.44
N ILE A 392 14.95 -8.19 14.09
CA ILE A 392 14.75 -9.52 14.68
C ILE A 392 14.80 -10.65 13.66
N ASP A 393 15.21 -10.35 12.44
CA ASP A 393 15.24 -11.28 11.30
C ASP A 393 16.19 -12.48 11.55
N ARG A 394 17.22 -12.35 12.38
CA ARG A 394 18.11 -13.44 12.79
C ARG A 394 18.03 -13.80 14.28
N THR A 395 17.02 -13.34 14.98
CA THR A 395 16.86 -13.66 16.41
C THR A 395 16.12 -15.00 16.57
N VAL A 396 16.71 -15.92 17.33
CA VAL A 396 16.06 -17.20 17.72
C VAL A 396 15.15 -16.98 18.93
N GLY A 397 13.96 -17.56 18.92
CA GLY A 397 12.96 -17.47 19.98
C GLY A 397 11.57 -17.93 19.50
N TRP A 398 10.54 -17.82 20.33
CA TRP A 398 9.16 -18.08 19.95
C TRP A 398 8.43 -16.76 19.68
N PHE A 399 8.35 -16.36 18.40
CA PHE A 399 7.75 -15.11 17.97
C PHE A 399 6.29 -15.24 17.55
N THR A 400 5.79 -16.45 17.31
CA THR A 400 4.44 -16.72 16.79
C THR A 400 3.41 -15.76 17.37
N SER A 401 2.64 -15.10 16.50
CA SER A 401 1.44 -14.36 16.85
C SER A 401 0.22 -15.26 16.62
N VAL A 402 -0.72 -15.25 17.56
CA VAL A 402 -1.99 -15.97 17.46
C VAL A 402 -3.11 -14.97 17.51
N TYR A 403 -4.02 -15.02 16.53
CA TYR A 403 -5.12 -14.06 16.41
C TYR A 403 -6.35 -14.66 15.71
N PRO A 404 -7.56 -14.14 16.02
CA PRO A 404 -8.79 -14.61 15.44
C PRO A 404 -9.13 -13.97 14.09
N ILE A 405 -9.71 -14.76 13.20
CA ILE A 405 -10.42 -14.28 12.01
C ILE A 405 -11.79 -14.94 11.87
N ILE A 406 -12.70 -14.28 11.16
CA ILE A 406 -14.02 -14.83 10.83
C ILE A 406 -14.19 -14.72 9.33
N LEU A 407 -14.33 -15.87 8.67
CA LEU A 407 -14.55 -15.96 7.22
C LEU A 407 -16.01 -16.30 6.94
N GLU A 408 -16.63 -15.60 6.00
CA GLU A 408 -17.94 -15.97 5.49
C GLU A 408 -17.79 -17.00 4.35
N THR A 409 -18.51 -18.09 4.42
CA THR A 409 -18.51 -19.11 3.36
C THR A 409 -19.40 -18.67 2.20
N LYS A 410 -18.86 -18.68 0.99
CA LYS A 410 -19.57 -18.23 -0.22
C LYS A 410 -20.09 -19.41 -1.08
N ASP A 411 -20.90 -19.11 -2.11
CA ASP A 411 -21.48 -20.12 -2.97
C ASP A 411 -20.55 -20.55 -4.11
N THR A 412 -19.65 -19.68 -4.52
CA THR A 412 -18.71 -19.92 -5.61
C THR A 412 -17.26 -19.90 -5.11
N VAL A 413 -16.38 -20.58 -5.85
CA VAL A 413 -14.94 -20.59 -5.58
C VAL A 413 -14.37 -19.18 -5.66
N GLU A 414 -14.77 -18.41 -6.67
CA GLU A 414 -14.31 -17.05 -6.89
C GLU A 414 -14.66 -16.14 -5.71
N GLU A 415 -15.93 -16.13 -5.29
CA GLU A 415 -16.36 -15.33 -4.13
C GLU A 415 -15.62 -15.74 -2.85
N SER A 416 -15.33 -17.04 -2.67
CA SER A 416 -14.56 -17.53 -1.53
C SER A 416 -13.12 -16.99 -1.54
N ILE A 417 -12.45 -16.95 -2.70
CA ILE A 417 -11.12 -16.38 -2.85
C ILE A 417 -11.14 -14.88 -2.50
N LEU A 418 -12.10 -14.15 -3.06
CA LEU A 418 -12.20 -12.70 -2.89
C LEU A 418 -12.52 -12.32 -1.44
N GLU A 419 -13.49 -12.99 -0.81
CA GLU A 419 -13.84 -12.79 0.60
C GLU A 419 -12.67 -13.06 1.54
N THR A 420 -11.97 -14.19 1.35
CA THR A 420 -10.85 -14.57 2.19
C THR A 420 -9.71 -13.54 2.09
N LYS A 421 -9.34 -13.18 0.86
CA LYS A 421 -8.33 -12.15 0.61
C LYS A 421 -8.71 -10.83 1.29
N GLN A 422 -9.96 -10.40 1.15
CA GLN A 422 -10.44 -9.17 1.77
C GLN A 422 -10.34 -9.23 3.29
N THR A 423 -10.78 -10.33 3.91
CA THR A 423 -10.75 -10.49 5.36
C THR A 423 -9.32 -10.49 5.89
N LEU A 424 -8.40 -11.21 5.26
CA LEU A 424 -6.99 -11.27 5.71
C LEU A 424 -6.30 -9.90 5.59
N LYS A 425 -6.60 -9.14 4.55
CA LYS A 425 -6.08 -7.77 4.39
C LYS A 425 -6.60 -6.77 5.42
N GLN A 426 -7.75 -7.05 6.04
CA GLN A 426 -8.31 -6.21 7.10
C GLN A 426 -7.71 -6.47 8.48
N VAL A 427 -6.91 -7.52 8.64
CA VAL A 427 -6.27 -7.84 9.91
C VAL A 427 -5.17 -6.80 10.21
N PRO A 428 -5.30 -6.00 11.30
CA PRO A 428 -4.30 -5.00 11.63
C PRO A 428 -2.95 -5.63 11.91
N ASN A 429 -1.89 -5.06 11.33
CA ASN A 429 -0.50 -5.45 11.53
C ASN A 429 -0.28 -6.99 11.62
N HIS A 430 -0.90 -7.73 10.69
CA HIS A 430 -0.85 -9.20 10.63
C HIS A 430 -1.17 -9.91 11.96
N GLY A 431 -2.00 -9.28 12.80
CA GLY A 431 -2.54 -9.87 14.02
C GLY A 431 -1.64 -9.81 15.26
N ILE A 432 -0.44 -9.23 15.19
CA ILE A 432 0.46 -9.16 16.34
C ILE A 432 -0.16 -8.40 17.53
N GLY A 433 -0.95 -7.35 17.24
CA GLY A 433 -1.61 -6.52 18.24
C GLY A 433 -2.58 -7.28 19.13
N TYR A 434 -3.26 -8.30 18.61
CA TYR A 434 -4.24 -9.08 19.38
C TYR A 434 -3.66 -9.68 20.65
N GLY A 435 -2.56 -10.44 20.50
CA GLY A 435 -1.89 -11.07 21.64
C GLY A 435 -1.32 -10.05 22.63
N VAL A 436 -0.77 -8.95 22.11
CA VAL A 436 -0.23 -7.85 22.95
C VAL A 436 -1.35 -7.20 23.78
N LEU A 437 -2.48 -6.86 23.18
CA LEU A 437 -3.64 -6.29 23.86
C LEU A 437 -4.22 -7.26 24.92
N ARG A 438 -4.35 -8.53 24.56
CA ARG A 438 -4.96 -9.56 25.40
C ARG A 438 -4.14 -9.90 26.63
N TYR A 439 -2.81 -10.00 26.49
CA TYR A 439 -1.94 -10.56 27.53
C TYR A 439 -1.04 -9.52 28.21
N LEU A 440 -0.70 -8.41 27.55
CA LEU A 440 0.17 -7.36 28.08
C LEU A 440 -0.58 -6.05 28.33
N GLY A 441 -1.76 -5.86 27.71
CA GLY A 441 -2.62 -4.70 27.92
C GLY A 441 -3.55 -4.87 29.12
N GLU A 442 -4.18 -3.78 29.55
CA GLU A 442 -5.20 -3.79 30.62
C GLU A 442 -6.61 -4.18 30.10
N HIS A 443 -6.70 -4.77 28.90
CA HIS A 443 -7.97 -5.04 28.22
C HIS A 443 -8.43 -6.48 28.44
N SER A 444 -9.16 -6.71 29.54
CA SER A 444 -9.91 -7.95 29.75
C SER A 444 -11.14 -8.00 28.84
N GLY A 445 -11.32 -9.11 28.11
CA GLY A 445 -12.54 -9.38 27.32
C GLY A 445 -12.29 -9.65 25.83
N LEU A 446 -11.04 -9.72 25.38
CA LEU A 446 -10.69 -10.17 24.03
C LEU A 446 -10.59 -11.71 23.99
N GLU A 447 -11.66 -12.40 24.41
CA GLU A 447 -11.73 -13.87 24.36
C GLU A 447 -12.49 -14.31 23.11
N MET A 448 -11.96 -15.30 22.43
CA MET A 448 -12.59 -15.89 21.27
C MET A 448 -12.63 -17.41 21.34
N SER A 449 -13.71 -17.98 20.80
CA SER A 449 -13.84 -19.43 20.58
C SER A 449 -13.66 -19.71 19.09
N ALA A 450 -12.47 -20.14 18.67
CA ALA A 450 -12.24 -20.61 17.31
C ALA A 450 -12.78 -22.04 17.10
N ALA A 451 -13.28 -22.31 15.91
CA ALA A 451 -13.68 -23.64 15.49
C ALA A 451 -12.49 -24.48 15.00
N ILE A 452 -11.52 -23.80 14.39
CA ILE A 452 -10.33 -24.40 13.78
C ILE A 452 -9.11 -23.56 14.14
N THR A 453 -7.99 -24.22 14.44
CA THR A 453 -6.66 -23.58 14.42
C THR A 453 -6.00 -23.88 13.10
N PHE A 454 -5.44 -22.85 12.45
CA PHE A 454 -4.80 -22.96 11.13
C PHE A 454 -3.39 -22.40 11.14
N ASN A 455 -2.45 -23.20 10.66
CA ASN A 455 -1.05 -22.82 10.49
C ASN A 455 -0.51 -23.35 9.16
N TYR A 456 0.26 -22.52 8.45
CA TYR A 456 1.00 -22.93 7.25
C TYR A 456 2.46 -22.51 7.35
N LEU A 457 3.35 -23.52 7.35
CA LEU A 457 4.79 -23.36 7.62
C LEU A 457 5.63 -23.08 6.37
N GLY A 458 4.99 -23.01 5.17
CA GLY A 458 5.72 -22.80 3.91
C GLY A 458 6.47 -24.05 3.44
N GLU A 459 7.50 -23.86 2.62
CA GLU A 459 8.36 -24.94 2.11
C GLU A 459 9.48 -25.23 3.12
N LEU A 460 9.53 -26.46 3.64
CA LEU A 460 10.55 -26.87 4.63
C LEU A 460 11.78 -27.52 3.99
N ASP A 461 11.65 -28.16 2.85
CA ASP A 461 12.72 -28.94 2.21
C ASP A 461 13.86 -28.08 1.68
N ASN A 462 13.55 -26.89 1.15
CA ASN A 462 14.51 -26.02 0.44
C ASN A 462 15.72 -25.60 1.28
N GLU A 463 15.64 -25.64 2.59
CA GLU A 463 16.75 -25.25 3.46
C GLU A 463 17.69 -26.43 3.75
N ILE A 464 17.13 -27.63 3.92
CA ILE A 464 17.90 -28.85 4.23
C ILE A 464 18.55 -29.42 2.98
N ASP A 465 17.86 -29.41 1.85
CA ASP A 465 18.38 -29.92 0.56
C ASP A 465 19.58 -29.11 0.03
N ARG A 466 19.76 -27.88 0.52
CA ARG A 466 20.94 -27.06 0.21
C ARG A 466 22.20 -27.47 1.01
N ILE A 467 22.03 -28.35 2.02
CA ILE A 467 23.13 -28.82 2.85
C ILE A 467 23.64 -30.13 2.25
N GLU A 468 24.79 -30.05 1.59
CA GLU A 468 25.37 -31.21 0.91
C GLU A 468 25.56 -32.39 1.88
N GLY A 469 25.04 -33.55 1.51
CA GLY A 469 25.13 -34.77 2.30
C GLY A 469 24.18 -34.88 3.51
N ILE A 470 23.27 -33.91 3.69
CA ILE A 470 22.27 -33.93 4.77
C ILE A 470 20.87 -33.93 4.16
N SER A 471 19.98 -34.72 4.72
CA SER A 471 18.57 -34.81 4.33
C SER A 471 17.67 -34.98 5.56
N MET A 472 16.36 -34.81 5.37
CA MET A 472 15.39 -35.23 6.40
C MET A 472 15.43 -36.73 6.61
N SER A 473 15.46 -37.15 7.87
CA SER A 473 15.42 -38.56 8.20
C SER A 473 13.98 -39.08 8.21
N GLY A 474 13.75 -40.26 7.66
CA GLY A 474 12.50 -40.99 7.78
C GLY A 474 12.32 -41.71 9.14
N MET A 475 13.25 -41.57 10.08
CA MET A 475 13.13 -42.21 11.41
C MET A 475 12.14 -41.44 12.29
N PRO A 476 11.43 -42.15 13.21
CA PRO A 476 10.47 -41.54 14.11
C PRO A 476 11.13 -40.52 15.06
N LEU A 477 10.50 -39.37 15.21
CA LEU A 477 10.94 -38.30 16.12
C LEU A 477 10.61 -38.58 17.61
N GLY A 478 9.74 -39.55 17.88
CA GLY A 478 9.07 -39.64 19.17
C GLY A 478 7.98 -38.60 19.34
N ARG A 479 7.43 -38.48 20.52
CA ARG A 479 6.34 -37.54 20.82
C ARG A 479 6.88 -36.17 21.22
N SER A 480 6.47 -35.15 20.45
CA SER A 480 6.85 -33.77 20.74
C SER A 480 6.07 -33.16 21.91
N MET A 481 4.92 -33.71 22.25
CA MET A 481 4.06 -33.24 23.35
C MET A 481 3.55 -34.39 24.18
N SER A 482 3.42 -34.17 25.50
CA SER A 482 2.82 -35.15 26.39
C SER A 482 1.35 -35.41 26.07
N GLU A 483 0.93 -36.67 26.08
CA GLU A 483 -0.49 -37.04 25.91
C GLU A 483 -1.41 -36.48 27.00
N LYS A 484 -0.84 -36.06 28.13
CA LYS A 484 -1.57 -35.45 29.25
C LYS A 484 -1.84 -33.96 29.01
N ASN A 485 -1.14 -33.36 28.07
CA ASN A 485 -1.37 -31.95 27.71
C ASN A 485 -2.57 -31.88 26.77
N SER A 486 -3.66 -31.28 27.25
CA SER A 486 -4.78 -30.93 26.41
C SER A 486 -4.40 -29.73 25.61
N SER A 487 -4.56 -29.77 24.30
CA SER A 487 -4.38 -28.56 23.47
C SER A 487 -5.54 -27.58 23.64
N GLY A 488 -6.68 -28.05 24.19
CA GLY A 488 -7.94 -27.27 24.21
C GLY A 488 -8.53 -27.08 22.82
N MET A 489 -7.84 -27.55 21.78
CA MET A 489 -8.21 -27.40 20.38
C MET A 489 -9.16 -28.54 19.98
N GLY A 490 -10.29 -28.17 19.37
CA GLY A 490 -11.21 -29.18 18.82
C GLY A 490 -10.69 -29.75 17.51
N LEU A 491 -10.13 -28.88 16.65
CA LEU A 491 -9.66 -29.20 15.31
C LEU A 491 -8.51 -28.29 14.94
N SER A 492 -7.40 -28.85 14.47
CA SER A 492 -6.19 -28.10 14.07
C SER A 492 -5.69 -28.59 12.71
N LEU A 493 -5.35 -27.66 11.84
CA LEU A 493 -4.76 -27.86 10.52
C LEU A 493 -3.36 -27.26 10.49
N ASN A 494 -2.34 -28.12 10.36
CA ASN A 494 -0.95 -27.69 10.22
C ASN A 494 -0.43 -28.12 8.86
N GLY A 495 -0.11 -27.16 7.99
CA GLY A 495 0.31 -27.38 6.63
C GLY A 495 1.77 -27.05 6.36
N ALA A 496 2.39 -27.83 5.49
CA ALA A 496 3.72 -27.56 4.95
C ALA A 496 3.88 -28.19 3.55
N VAL A 497 4.85 -27.69 2.79
CA VAL A 497 5.29 -28.38 1.58
C VAL A 497 6.51 -29.23 1.92
N LEU A 498 6.39 -30.53 1.67
CA LEU A 498 7.40 -31.56 1.91
C LEU A 498 7.63 -32.37 0.64
N ASN A 499 8.86 -32.52 0.20
CA ASN A 499 9.21 -33.20 -1.06
C ASN A 499 8.41 -32.71 -2.27
N GLY A 500 8.16 -31.37 -2.34
CA GLY A 500 7.39 -30.74 -3.39
C GLY A 500 5.88 -31.03 -3.35
N GLN A 501 5.36 -31.60 -2.28
CA GLN A 501 3.93 -31.90 -2.06
C GLN A 501 3.40 -31.12 -0.88
N LEU A 502 2.25 -30.45 -1.04
CA LEU A 502 1.54 -29.82 0.06
C LEU A 502 0.84 -30.91 0.90
N GLU A 503 1.18 -30.94 2.17
CA GLU A 503 0.55 -31.81 3.16
C GLU A 503 -0.06 -30.97 4.29
N PHE A 504 -1.26 -31.36 4.79
CA PHE A 504 -1.84 -30.84 6.02
C PHE A 504 -2.13 -31.98 6.99
N ASP A 505 -1.58 -31.88 8.19
CA ASP A 505 -2.00 -32.67 9.31
C ASP A 505 -3.28 -32.09 9.92
N ILE A 506 -4.38 -32.84 9.85
CA ILE A 506 -5.65 -32.51 10.52
C ILE A 506 -5.70 -33.27 11.83
N ILE A 507 -5.46 -32.57 12.92
CA ILE A 507 -5.51 -33.10 14.28
C ILE A 507 -6.88 -32.79 14.88
N TYR A 508 -7.57 -33.82 15.42
CA TYR A 508 -8.92 -33.65 15.95
C TYR A 508 -9.11 -34.43 17.27
N ASP A 509 -9.93 -33.85 18.16
CA ASP A 509 -10.36 -34.49 19.39
C ASP A 509 -11.44 -35.53 19.07
N THR A 510 -11.19 -36.82 19.45
CA THR A 510 -12.07 -37.96 19.16
C THR A 510 -13.39 -37.91 19.93
N GLY A 511 -13.52 -37.08 20.96
CA GLY A 511 -14.77 -36.82 21.65
C GLY A 511 -15.65 -35.82 20.93
N LEU A 512 -15.05 -34.95 20.06
CA LEU A 512 -15.76 -33.92 19.30
C LEU A 512 -16.05 -34.33 17.86
N TYR A 513 -15.17 -35.13 17.26
CA TYR A 513 -15.24 -35.52 15.85
C TYR A 513 -14.98 -37.03 15.69
N THR A 514 -15.73 -37.66 14.81
CA THR A 514 -15.50 -39.06 14.45
C THR A 514 -14.40 -39.20 13.39
N ASP A 515 -13.84 -40.38 13.22
CA ASP A 515 -12.89 -40.69 12.14
C ASP A 515 -13.51 -40.43 10.76
N GLU A 516 -14.84 -40.59 10.60
CA GLU A 516 -15.58 -40.33 9.38
C GLU A 516 -15.75 -38.82 9.13
N ASP A 517 -16.02 -38.00 10.16
CA ASP A 517 -16.04 -36.56 10.11
C ASP A 517 -14.70 -35.99 9.57
N ALA A 518 -13.61 -36.45 10.20
CA ALA A 518 -12.26 -36.03 9.81
C ALA A 518 -11.92 -36.45 8.38
N GLN A 519 -12.32 -37.71 7.97
CA GLN A 519 -12.07 -38.18 6.62
C GLN A 519 -12.87 -37.38 5.57
N THR A 520 -14.09 -36.97 5.90
CA THR A 520 -14.94 -36.15 5.03
C THR A 520 -14.30 -34.78 4.82
N LEU A 521 -13.80 -34.16 5.88
CA LEU A 521 -13.08 -32.88 5.78
C LEU A 521 -11.81 -32.98 4.92
N VAL A 522 -11.01 -34.09 5.13
CA VAL A 522 -9.82 -34.34 4.31
C VAL A 522 -10.16 -34.34 2.82
N LEU A 523 -11.17 -35.12 2.42
CA LEU A 523 -11.57 -35.24 1.02
C LEU A 523 -12.16 -33.96 0.45
N ALA A 524 -12.94 -33.22 1.25
CA ALA A 524 -13.51 -31.94 0.85
C ALA A 524 -12.40 -30.87 0.67
N TYR A 525 -11.43 -30.84 1.58
CA TYR A 525 -10.35 -29.85 1.52
C TYR A 525 -9.38 -30.13 0.36
N GLU A 526 -9.00 -31.41 0.14
CA GLU A 526 -8.18 -31.79 -1.02
C GLU A 526 -8.85 -31.39 -2.36
N ARG A 527 -10.16 -31.63 -2.48
CA ARG A 527 -10.93 -31.24 -3.66
C ARG A 527 -10.99 -29.72 -3.82
N ALA A 528 -11.31 -29.00 -2.74
CA ALA A 528 -11.41 -27.54 -2.77
C ALA A 528 -10.09 -26.86 -3.17
N ILE A 529 -8.93 -27.38 -2.73
CA ILE A 529 -7.63 -26.88 -3.17
C ILE A 529 -7.46 -27.03 -4.69
N LYS A 530 -7.83 -28.19 -5.25
CA LYS A 530 -7.77 -28.43 -6.69
C LYS A 530 -8.72 -27.51 -7.47
N ASP A 531 -9.94 -27.32 -6.97
CA ASP A 531 -10.94 -26.44 -7.60
C ASP A 531 -10.50 -24.98 -7.58
N VAL A 532 -9.89 -24.50 -6.48
CA VAL A 532 -9.32 -23.15 -6.37
C VAL A 532 -8.18 -22.96 -7.38
N VAL A 533 -7.25 -23.92 -7.46
CA VAL A 533 -6.14 -23.86 -8.42
C VAL A 533 -6.67 -23.84 -9.86
N GLU A 534 -7.60 -24.73 -10.20
CA GLU A 534 -8.18 -24.79 -11.55
C GLU A 534 -8.93 -23.50 -11.90
N THR A 535 -9.70 -22.94 -10.98
CA THR A 535 -10.40 -21.66 -11.17
C THR A 535 -9.42 -20.52 -11.44
N CYS A 536 -8.34 -20.44 -10.66
CA CYS A 536 -7.30 -19.43 -10.85
C CYS A 536 -6.61 -19.54 -12.22
N LEU A 537 -6.37 -20.74 -12.73
CA LEU A 537 -5.64 -20.98 -13.98
C LEU A 537 -6.51 -20.89 -15.24
N THR A 538 -7.80 -21.20 -15.14
CA THR A 538 -8.70 -21.21 -16.31
C THR A 538 -9.25 -19.84 -16.65
N ARG A 539 -9.26 -18.90 -15.72
CA ARG A 539 -9.73 -17.55 -15.94
C ARG A 539 -8.75 -16.73 -16.78
N LYS A 540 -9.25 -16.13 -17.85
CA LYS A 540 -8.43 -15.25 -18.70
C LYS A 540 -8.39 -13.82 -18.09
N GLY A 541 -7.20 -13.31 -17.84
CA GLY A 541 -6.96 -11.97 -17.31
C GLY A 541 -6.86 -11.92 -15.79
N THR A 542 -6.16 -10.90 -15.29
CA THR A 542 -6.03 -10.66 -13.85
C THR A 542 -7.34 -10.06 -13.33
N VAL A 543 -7.91 -10.64 -12.29
CA VAL A 543 -9.05 -10.03 -11.58
C VAL A 543 -8.46 -8.99 -10.65
N LYS A 544 -8.67 -7.75 -11.00
CA LYS A 544 -8.39 -6.66 -10.09
C LYS A 544 -9.62 -6.46 -9.21
N MET A 545 -9.45 -6.66 -7.93
CA MET A 545 -10.49 -6.27 -6.99
C MET A 545 -10.51 -4.76 -6.86
N PRO A 546 -11.71 -4.16 -6.70
CA PRO A 546 -11.81 -2.77 -6.25
C PRO A 546 -11.08 -2.52 -4.92
N LEU A 547 -10.62 -3.56 -4.25
CA LEU A 547 -10.12 -3.61 -2.88
C LEU A 547 -8.70 -4.17 -2.74
N ASP A 548 -7.85 -4.01 -3.72
CA ASP A 548 -6.46 -4.44 -3.51
C ASP A 548 -5.71 -3.64 -2.43
N GLU A 549 -6.37 -2.61 -1.85
CA GLU A 549 -5.85 -1.87 -0.70
C GLU A 549 -6.99 -1.40 0.21
N THR A 550 -7.13 -2.03 1.35
CA THR A 550 -8.02 -1.60 2.44
C THR A 550 -7.29 -0.62 3.34
N LEU A 551 -7.91 0.52 3.59
CA LEU A 551 -7.53 1.40 4.70
C LEU A 551 -7.81 0.67 6.01
N ILE A 552 -6.80 0.09 6.62
CA ILE A 552 -6.87 -0.38 7.99
C ILE A 552 -6.24 0.69 8.85
N GLY A 553 -7.00 1.14 9.83
CA GLY A 553 -6.63 2.21 10.72
C GLY A 553 -5.35 1.93 11.50
N ASP A 554 -4.25 2.36 10.94
CA ASP A 554 -3.11 2.86 11.65
C ASP A 554 -2.93 4.29 11.13
N ASN A 555 -3.66 5.23 11.75
CA ASN A 555 -3.59 6.66 11.46
C ASN A 555 -2.23 7.23 11.89
N ARG A 556 -1.16 6.75 11.27
CA ARG A 556 0.07 7.53 11.17
C ARG A 556 -0.11 8.40 9.93
N ASP A 557 -0.09 9.70 10.08
CA ASP A 557 -0.18 10.67 8.97
C ASP A 557 0.70 10.27 7.76
N GLY A 558 1.81 9.57 8.02
CA GLY A 558 2.70 9.06 6.99
C GLY A 558 2.15 7.90 6.16
N ASP A 559 1.40 6.98 6.74
CA ASP A 559 0.89 5.78 6.05
C ASP A 559 -0.33 6.13 5.19
N LEU A 560 -1.23 6.97 5.72
CA LEU A 560 -2.37 7.50 4.98
C LEU A 560 -1.92 8.31 3.76
N LYS A 561 -0.93 9.19 3.96
CA LYS A 561 -0.31 9.97 2.90
C LYS A 561 0.28 9.07 1.81
N CYS A 562 1.10 8.10 2.18
CA CYS A 562 1.73 7.16 1.26
C CYS A 562 0.69 6.35 0.48
N MET A 563 -0.39 5.91 1.13
CA MET A 563 -1.48 5.19 0.50
C MET A 563 -2.21 6.05 -0.53
N ILE A 564 -2.63 7.27 -0.16
CA ILE A 564 -3.32 8.18 -1.08
C ILE A 564 -2.43 8.47 -2.31
N GLN A 565 -1.16 8.80 -2.09
CA GLN A 565 -0.21 9.05 -3.17
C GLN A 565 -0.06 7.84 -4.09
N LYS A 566 0.01 6.63 -3.52
CA LYS A 566 0.11 5.39 -4.28
C LYS A 566 -1.12 5.14 -5.14
N GLN A 567 -2.34 5.32 -4.61
CA GLN A 567 -3.57 5.10 -5.37
C GLN A 567 -3.75 6.12 -6.50
N LEU A 568 -3.46 7.38 -6.23
CA LEU A 568 -3.49 8.42 -7.25
C LEU A 568 -2.42 8.18 -8.33
N ASN A 569 -1.24 7.70 -7.95
CA ASN A 569 -0.18 7.30 -8.89
C ASN A 569 -0.57 6.06 -9.69
N TYR A 570 -1.20 5.07 -9.07
CA TYR A 570 -1.71 3.88 -9.74
C TYR A 570 -2.72 4.26 -10.84
N TYR A 571 -3.66 5.17 -10.55
CA TYR A 571 -4.57 5.69 -11.56
C TYR A 571 -3.80 6.33 -12.72
N GLY A 572 -2.79 7.16 -12.43
CA GLY A 572 -1.96 7.81 -13.44
C GLY A 572 -1.19 6.85 -14.34
N ASP A 573 -0.74 5.69 -13.83
CA ASP A 573 0.09 4.70 -14.53
C ASP A 573 -0.70 3.75 -15.43
N ASN A 574 -1.88 3.31 -14.99
CA ASN A 574 -2.56 2.17 -15.62
C ASN A 574 -3.20 2.48 -16.98
N HIS A 575 -3.33 3.75 -17.33
CA HIS A 575 -4.10 4.16 -18.50
C HIS A 575 -3.24 4.52 -19.73
N ILE A 576 -1.92 4.49 -19.61
CA ILE A 576 -0.96 4.82 -20.68
C ILE A 576 -0.70 3.66 -21.66
N LYS A 577 -1.37 2.53 -21.51
CA LYS A 577 -1.21 1.36 -22.39
C LYS A 577 -1.81 1.56 -23.80
N THR A 578 -2.65 2.56 -23.98
CA THR A 578 -3.22 2.94 -25.27
C THR A 578 -2.32 3.98 -25.94
N ARG A 579 -2.25 3.95 -27.27
CA ARG A 579 -1.45 4.91 -28.03
C ARG A 579 -2.10 6.29 -27.93
N SER A 580 -1.29 7.36 -27.80
CA SER A 580 -1.74 8.75 -27.93
C SER A 580 -2.35 8.95 -29.32
N THR A 581 -3.56 9.50 -29.38
CA THR A 581 -4.27 9.75 -30.62
C THR A 581 -4.18 11.19 -31.08
N LEU A 582 -4.01 12.12 -30.17
CA LEU A 582 -3.95 13.55 -30.44
C LEU A 582 -2.79 14.19 -29.67
N GLU A 583 -2.03 15.04 -30.34
CA GLU A 583 -0.92 15.80 -29.73
C GLU A 583 -1.05 17.28 -30.11
N CYS A 584 -0.74 18.18 -29.17
CA CYS A 584 -0.64 19.61 -29.41
C CYS A 584 0.54 20.21 -28.64
N PRO A 585 1.31 21.14 -29.24
CA PRO A 585 2.27 21.94 -28.47
C PRO A 585 1.58 22.66 -27.31
N VAL A 586 2.27 22.76 -26.17
CA VAL A 586 1.78 23.58 -25.07
C VAL A 586 1.63 25.01 -25.56
N LEU A 587 0.50 25.65 -25.27
CA LEU A 587 0.29 27.05 -25.63
C LEU A 587 1.21 27.94 -24.79
N THR A 588 1.68 29.08 -25.36
CA THR A 588 2.62 29.97 -24.66
C THR A 588 2.03 30.52 -23.36
N GLY A 589 0.72 30.84 -23.36
CA GLY A 589 0.02 31.25 -22.15
C GLY A 589 -0.12 30.16 -21.09
N HIS A 590 0.12 28.89 -21.43
CA HIS A 590 0.11 27.76 -20.49
C HIS A 590 1.50 27.39 -19.98
N GLU A 591 2.58 27.99 -20.51
CA GLU A 591 3.97 27.69 -20.08
C GLU A 591 4.22 28.04 -18.61
N ASP A 592 3.51 29.03 -18.07
CA ASP A 592 3.59 29.39 -16.65
C ASP A 592 3.13 28.26 -15.72
N PHE A 593 2.28 27.34 -16.21
CA PHE A 593 1.84 26.15 -15.47
C PHE A 593 2.81 24.96 -15.56
N LEU A 594 3.94 25.11 -16.25
CA LEU A 594 4.98 24.06 -16.33
C LEU A 594 6.00 24.13 -15.19
N ARG A 595 5.77 24.92 -14.18
CA ARG A 595 6.67 25.03 -13.02
C ARG A 595 6.42 23.87 -12.05
N PRO A 596 7.46 23.37 -11.35
CA PRO A 596 7.31 22.31 -10.37
C PRO A 596 6.38 22.66 -9.20
N ASP A 597 6.24 23.96 -8.90
CA ASP A 597 5.40 24.53 -7.85
C ASP A 597 3.99 24.92 -8.34
N THR A 598 3.64 24.58 -9.57
CA THR A 598 2.29 24.80 -10.08
C THR A 598 1.25 24.04 -9.28
N GLU A 599 0.20 24.74 -8.92
CA GLU A 599 -0.87 24.22 -8.08
C GLU A 599 -1.57 23.02 -8.71
N ILE A 600 -1.80 22.00 -7.87
CA ILE A 600 -2.68 20.89 -8.17
C ILE A 600 -4.04 21.20 -7.55
N ILE A 601 -5.07 21.23 -8.38
CA ILE A 601 -6.44 21.46 -7.92
C ILE A 601 -6.95 20.15 -7.31
N THR A 602 -7.25 20.16 -6.01
CA THR A 602 -7.69 19.01 -5.24
C THR A 602 -9.13 19.17 -4.78
N GLU A 603 -9.89 18.10 -4.76
CA GLU A 603 -11.25 18.07 -4.26
C GLU A 603 -11.59 16.77 -3.55
N ILE A 604 -12.39 16.86 -2.50
CA ILE A 604 -13.03 15.72 -1.82
C ILE A 604 -14.54 15.89 -1.97
N ILE A 605 -15.19 15.01 -2.71
CA ILE A 605 -16.64 15.09 -2.99
C ILE A 605 -17.32 13.91 -2.28
N THR A 606 -18.23 14.22 -1.35
CA THR A 606 -19.08 13.20 -0.71
C THR A 606 -20.21 12.78 -1.64
N ILE A 607 -20.41 11.48 -1.80
CA ILE A 607 -21.44 10.89 -2.66
C ILE A 607 -22.33 9.99 -1.82
N GLU A 608 -23.64 10.21 -1.90
CA GLU A 608 -24.67 9.28 -1.44
C GLU A 608 -24.86 8.22 -2.53
N GLY A 609 -24.33 7.02 -2.33
CA GLY A 609 -24.37 5.92 -3.27
C GLY A 609 -23.19 4.97 -3.14
N THR A 610 -23.25 3.85 -3.86
CA THR A 610 -22.20 2.84 -3.83
C THR A 610 -20.94 3.31 -4.57
N ALA A 611 -19.78 2.81 -4.17
CA ALA A 611 -18.52 3.07 -4.85
C ALA A 611 -18.53 2.61 -6.32
N GLU A 612 -19.30 1.55 -6.64
CA GLU A 612 -19.49 1.08 -8.00
C GLU A 612 -20.21 2.12 -8.86
N ASN A 613 -21.30 2.71 -8.36
CA ASN A 613 -22.03 3.77 -9.06
C ASN A 613 -21.17 5.02 -9.24
N ALA A 614 -20.39 5.40 -8.24
CA ALA A 614 -19.44 6.50 -8.33
C ALA A 614 -18.37 6.23 -9.40
N SER A 615 -17.83 5.01 -9.45
CA SER A 615 -16.85 4.58 -10.46
C SER A 615 -17.41 4.62 -11.86
N LEU A 616 -18.62 4.08 -12.07
CA LEU A 616 -19.31 4.12 -13.37
C LEU A 616 -19.57 5.57 -13.83
N SER A 617 -19.98 6.44 -12.92
CA SER A 617 -20.24 7.85 -13.20
C SER A 617 -18.97 8.59 -13.60
N LEU A 618 -17.89 8.42 -12.85
CA LEU A 618 -16.57 8.98 -13.17
C LEU A 618 -16.05 8.50 -14.52
N ARG A 619 -16.13 7.20 -14.80
CA ARG A 619 -15.73 6.61 -16.08
C ARG A 619 -16.52 7.20 -17.24
N GLY A 620 -17.82 7.42 -17.04
CA GLY A 620 -18.68 8.10 -18.02
C GLY A 620 -18.23 9.54 -18.32
N ILE A 621 -17.78 10.29 -17.32
CA ILE A 621 -17.23 11.63 -17.50
C ILE A 621 -15.85 11.58 -18.18
N ILE A 622 -14.96 10.74 -17.70
CA ILE A 622 -13.60 10.59 -18.25
C ILE A 622 -13.64 10.20 -19.73
N SER A 623 -14.56 9.32 -20.13
CA SER A 623 -14.72 8.90 -21.53
C SER A 623 -15.06 10.06 -22.48
N ARG A 624 -15.77 11.07 -21.98
CA ARG A 624 -16.26 12.21 -22.78
C ARG A 624 -15.34 13.43 -22.81
N HIS A 625 -14.45 13.54 -21.82
CA HIS A 625 -13.61 14.74 -21.66
C HIS A 625 -12.13 14.42 -21.79
N GLY A 626 -11.55 14.78 -22.94
CA GLY A 626 -10.14 14.52 -23.25
C GLY A 626 -9.14 15.11 -22.26
N ALA A 627 -9.46 16.26 -21.65
CA ALA A 627 -8.62 16.87 -20.62
C ALA A 627 -8.27 15.87 -19.51
N LEU A 628 -9.23 15.03 -19.08
CA LEU A 628 -9.03 14.02 -18.04
C LEU A 628 -8.20 12.80 -18.50
N ARG A 629 -7.86 12.74 -19.77
CA ARG A 629 -7.04 11.69 -20.39
C ARG A 629 -5.75 12.24 -21.00
N THR A 630 -5.31 13.40 -20.52
CA THR A 630 -4.16 14.14 -21.05
C THR A 630 -2.95 13.98 -20.15
N LYS A 631 -1.78 13.78 -20.72
CA LYS A 631 -0.48 13.89 -20.07
C LYS A 631 0.42 14.88 -20.78
N LEU A 632 1.51 15.27 -20.14
CA LEU A 632 2.59 16.05 -20.73
C LEU A 632 3.69 15.11 -21.23
N ASN A 633 4.26 15.35 -22.40
CA ASN A 633 5.38 14.56 -22.89
C ASN A 633 6.64 14.79 -22.03
N GLN A 634 7.58 13.84 -22.05
CA GLN A 634 8.82 13.90 -21.25
C GLN A 634 9.69 15.15 -21.48
N LYS A 635 9.53 15.84 -22.61
CA LYS A 635 10.22 17.09 -22.92
C LYS A 635 9.47 18.33 -22.45
N MET A 636 8.29 18.18 -21.86
CA MET A 636 7.41 19.25 -21.39
C MET A 636 7.01 20.26 -22.50
N THR A 637 6.88 19.79 -23.74
CA THR A 637 6.62 20.63 -24.92
C THR A 637 5.30 20.33 -25.60
N TYR A 638 4.73 19.15 -25.38
CA TYR A 638 3.49 18.69 -26.01
C TYR A 638 2.55 18.07 -24.99
N LEU A 639 1.27 18.39 -25.12
CA LEU A 639 0.17 17.70 -24.46
C LEU A 639 -0.26 16.53 -25.34
N GLU A 640 -0.46 15.36 -24.73
CA GLU A 640 -0.84 14.11 -25.38
C GLU A 640 -2.17 13.62 -24.80
N GLU A 641 -3.21 13.51 -25.65
CA GLU A 641 -4.51 12.96 -25.25
C GLU A 641 -4.62 11.49 -25.68
N TYR A 642 -5.08 10.64 -24.76
CA TYR A 642 -5.21 9.19 -24.93
C TYR A 642 -6.65 8.78 -25.21
N ASP A 643 -6.83 7.72 -25.99
CA ASP A 643 -8.16 7.13 -26.19
C ASP A 643 -8.68 6.50 -24.89
N TYR A 644 -9.99 6.68 -24.67
CA TYR A 644 -10.67 5.99 -23.58
C TYR A 644 -10.78 4.49 -23.89
N SER A 645 -10.50 3.65 -22.90
CA SER A 645 -10.75 2.21 -22.93
C SER A 645 -11.69 1.81 -21.78
N ASP A 646 -12.56 0.86 -22.03
CA ASP A 646 -13.43 0.29 -20.98
C ASP A 646 -12.64 -0.42 -19.86
N GLU A 647 -11.35 -0.68 -20.10
CA GLU A 647 -10.41 -1.21 -19.09
C GLU A 647 -9.91 -0.13 -18.10
N TRP A 648 -10.32 1.14 -18.23
CA TRP A 648 -9.95 2.20 -17.30
C TRP A 648 -10.60 1.98 -15.93
N GLU A 649 -9.79 1.70 -14.94
CA GLU A 649 -10.24 1.46 -13.57
C GLU A 649 -9.90 2.64 -12.68
N ILE A 650 -10.85 3.02 -11.83
CA ILE A 650 -10.64 4.01 -10.78
C ILE A 650 -10.39 3.24 -9.49
N PRO A 651 -9.26 3.46 -8.81
CA PRO A 651 -8.98 2.77 -7.56
C PRO A 651 -10.06 3.07 -6.52
N VAL A 652 -10.50 2.01 -5.82
CA VAL A 652 -11.47 2.10 -4.73
C VAL A 652 -10.81 1.55 -3.46
N VAL A 653 -10.88 2.30 -2.37
CA VAL A 653 -10.45 1.85 -1.05
C VAL A 653 -11.63 1.94 -0.07
N LYS A 654 -11.68 1.02 0.92
CA LYS A 654 -12.72 1.02 1.96
C LYS A 654 -12.18 1.55 3.27
N GLY A 655 -12.96 2.35 3.95
CA GLY A 655 -12.65 2.77 5.32
C GLY A 655 -13.24 4.13 5.65
N THR A 656 -13.22 4.47 6.93
CA THR A 656 -13.49 5.82 7.39
C THR A 656 -12.24 6.67 7.19
N LEU A 657 -12.35 7.70 6.36
CA LEU A 657 -11.26 8.62 6.09
C LEU A 657 -11.55 9.94 6.81
N GLU A 658 -10.84 10.23 7.89
CA GLU A 658 -10.77 11.55 8.47
C GLU A 658 -9.64 12.34 7.77
N LEU A 659 -9.96 12.91 6.63
CA LEU A 659 -9.03 13.69 5.82
C LEU A 659 -9.64 15.06 5.54
N SER A 660 -9.00 16.12 6.01
CA SER A 660 -9.39 17.48 5.62
C SER A 660 -8.92 17.79 4.19
N ALA A 661 -9.57 18.75 3.53
CA ALA A 661 -9.17 19.22 2.22
C ALA A 661 -7.72 19.75 2.22
N GLU A 662 -7.29 20.41 3.32
CA GLU A 662 -5.92 20.92 3.51
C GLU A 662 -4.90 19.78 3.58
N GLN A 663 -5.17 18.77 4.40
CA GLN A 663 -4.31 17.58 4.47
C GLN A 663 -4.22 16.86 3.13
N PHE A 664 -5.34 16.73 2.40
CA PHE A 664 -5.32 16.14 1.07
C PHE A 664 -4.48 16.97 0.08
N LYS A 665 -4.61 18.29 0.12
CA LYS A 665 -3.79 19.18 -0.68
C LYS A 665 -2.30 19.05 -0.37
N GLU A 666 -1.91 18.99 0.90
CA GLU A 666 -0.51 18.77 1.32
C GLU A 666 0.03 17.44 0.79
N ILE A 667 -0.75 16.36 0.90
CA ILE A 667 -0.38 15.04 0.38
C ILE A 667 -0.12 15.09 -1.13
N VAL A 668 -0.98 15.79 -1.87
CA VAL A 668 -0.89 15.87 -3.34
C VAL A 668 0.24 16.79 -3.80
N ASN A 669 0.50 17.88 -3.09
CA ASN A 669 1.57 18.83 -3.44
C ASN A 669 2.98 18.23 -3.41
N GLU A 670 3.17 17.12 -2.67
CA GLU A 670 4.43 16.38 -2.67
C GLU A 670 4.54 15.38 -3.84
N MET A 671 3.49 15.22 -4.66
CA MET A 671 3.50 14.33 -5.81
C MET A 671 4.04 15.06 -7.04
N SER A 672 4.76 14.33 -7.88
CA SER A 672 5.17 14.83 -9.19
C SER A 672 4.08 14.57 -10.23
N PHE A 673 3.62 15.64 -10.92
CA PHE A 673 2.63 15.56 -11.99
C PHE A 673 3.23 15.80 -13.38
N LEU A 674 4.27 16.63 -13.45
CA LEU A 674 4.86 17.04 -14.72
C LEU A 674 5.97 16.11 -15.23
N THR A 675 6.69 15.46 -14.31
CA THR A 675 7.91 14.72 -14.62
C THR A 675 7.79 13.21 -14.50
N ASP A 676 6.66 12.70 -14.00
CA ASP A 676 6.46 11.27 -13.72
C ASP A 676 5.87 10.47 -14.91
N ASP A 677 5.70 11.11 -16.08
CA ASP A 677 5.14 10.50 -17.31
C ASP A 677 3.74 9.89 -17.14
N LYS A 678 2.92 10.48 -16.25
CA LYS A 678 1.58 10.03 -15.91
C LYS A 678 0.50 11.02 -16.35
N LEU A 679 -0.77 10.63 -16.25
CA LEU A 679 -1.88 11.53 -16.49
C LEU A 679 -1.86 12.75 -15.55
N LEU A 680 -2.22 13.91 -16.09
CA LEU A 680 -2.37 15.16 -15.34
C LEU A 680 -3.64 15.22 -14.48
N SER A 681 -4.53 14.22 -14.60
CA SER A 681 -5.68 14.02 -13.72
C SER A 681 -5.56 12.70 -12.98
N ARG A 682 -5.92 12.67 -11.69
CA ARG A 682 -5.85 11.47 -10.85
C ARG A 682 -7.05 11.39 -9.94
N PHE A 683 -7.62 10.18 -9.80
CA PHE A 683 -8.83 9.93 -9.02
C PHE A 683 -8.66 8.75 -8.07
N LEU A 684 -9.37 8.83 -6.94
CA LEU A 684 -9.47 7.78 -5.93
C LEU A 684 -10.89 7.81 -5.34
N ILE A 685 -11.52 6.64 -5.18
CA ILE A 685 -12.79 6.52 -4.47
C ILE A 685 -12.53 5.88 -3.11
N VAL A 686 -13.11 6.46 -2.06
CA VAL A 686 -13.10 5.89 -0.70
C VAL A 686 -14.52 5.47 -0.36
N GLU A 687 -14.76 4.18 -0.22
CA GLU A 687 -16.04 3.62 0.20
C GLU A 687 -16.12 3.64 1.74
N ILE A 688 -16.97 4.51 2.28
CA ILE A 688 -17.15 4.66 3.73
C ILE A 688 -18.05 3.54 4.26
N ASP A 689 -19.18 3.31 3.59
CA ASP A 689 -20.13 2.24 3.89
C ASP A 689 -20.86 1.83 2.61
N ALA A 690 -21.91 1.00 2.72
CA ALA A 690 -22.66 0.50 1.57
C ALA A 690 -23.37 1.60 0.76
N ASP A 691 -23.67 2.75 1.36
CA ASP A 691 -24.48 3.82 0.80
C ASP A 691 -23.72 5.16 0.68
N HIS A 692 -22.49 5.24 1.13
CA HIS A 692 -21.70 6.49 1.11
C HIS A 692 -20.26 6.25 0.66
N CYS A 693 -19.77 7.13 -0.22
CA CYS A 693 -18.36 7.15 -0.60
C CYS A 693 -17.85 8.58 -0.82
N LEU A 694 -16.51 8.73 -0.81
CA LEU A 694 -15.82 9.97 -1.17
C LEU A 694 -15.16 9.78 -2.54
N VAL A 695 -15.21 10.81 -3.38
CA VAL A 695 -14.39 10.92 -4.57
C VAL A 695 -13.29 11.94 -4.30
N LEU A 696 -12.05 11.50 -4.31
CA LEU A 696 -10.87 12.35 -4.24
C LEU A 696 -10.35 12.58 -5.65
N SER A 697 -10.19 13.84 -6.04
CA SER A 697 -9.61 14.22 -7.33
C SER A 697 -8.41 15.13 -7.14
N ALA A 698 -7.37 14.91 -7.92
CA ALA A 698 -6.16 15.72 -7.99
C ALA A 698 -5.84 15.98 -9.45
N ILE A 699 -5.98 17.23 -9.91
CA ILE A 699 -5.89 17.59 -11.32
C ILE A 699 -4.95 18.78 -11.49
N HIS A 700 -3.98 18.64 -12.39
CA HIS A 700 -2.99 19.69 -12.63
C HIS A 700 -3.62 20.90 -13.32
N HIS A 701 -3.29 22.09 -12.88
CA HIS A 701 -3.88 23.35 -13.39
C HIS A 701 -3.62 23.57 -14.89
N LEU A 702 -2.60 22.95 -15.48
CA LEU A 702 -2.32 22.98 -16.92
C LEU A 702 -3.49 22.53 -17.80
N ILE A 703 -4.37 21.68 -17.26
CA ILE A 703 -5.53 21.12 -17.99
C ILE A 703 -6.86 21.44 -17.31
N TRP A 704 -6.89 22.28 -16.29
CA TRP A 704 -8.05 22.44 -15.43
C TRP A 704 -8.22 23.88 -14.93
N ASP A 705 -9.46 24.36 -14.85
CA ASP A 705 -9.81 25.68 -14.30
C ASP A 705 -10.96 25.57 -13.29
N GLY A 706 -11.24 26.66 -12.58
CA GLY A 706 -12.29 26.68 -11.56
C GLY A 706 -13.69 26.37 -12.10
N VAL A 707 -14.01 26.77 -13.36
CA VAL A 707 -15.30 26.44 -13.98
C VAL A 707 -15.38 24.95 -14.34
N SER A 708 -14.26 24.36 -14.78
CA SER A 708 -14.17 22.92 -15.01
C SER A 708 -14.44 22.14 -13.74
N GLN A 709 -13.96 22.62 -12.59
CA GLN A 709 -14.18 21.99 -11.28
C GLN A 709 -15.68 22.00 -10.91
N ASP A 710 -16.34 23.13 -11.09
CA ASP A 710 -17.78 23.24 -10.80
C ASP A 710 -18.63 22.42 -11.77
N LEU A 711 -18.29 22.42 -13.05
CA LEU A 711 -18.95 21.59 -14.06
C LEU A 711 -18.76 20.11 -13.77
N PHE A 712 -17.57 19.69 -13.32
CA PHE A 712 -17.30 18.32 -12.97
C PHE A 712 -18.18 17.83 -11.81
N LYS A 713 -18.37 18.65 -10.75
CA LYS A 713 -19.28 18.34 -9.64
C LYS A 713 -20.71 18.14 -10.12
N VAL A 714 -21.20 19.06 -10.96
CA VAL A 714 -22.55 18.97 -11.55
C VAL A 714 -22.70 17.71 -12.40
N MET A 715 -21.73 17.45 -13.29
CA MET A 715 -21.75 16.24 -14.14
C MET A 715 -21.72 14.95 -13.32
N LEU A 716 -20.93 14.91 -12.27
CA LEU A 716 -20.84 13.75 -11.40
C LEU A 716 -22.19 13.47 -10.72
N HIS A 717 -22.85 14.51 -10.20
CA HIS A 717 -24.17 14.40 -9.61
C HIS A 717 -25.26 14.00 -10.64
N GLU A 718 -25.24 14.61 -11.83
CA GLU A 718 -26.20 14.27 -12.90
C GLU A 718 -26.02 12.82 -13.39
N THR A 719 -24.79 12.35 -13.50
CA THR A 719 -24.48 10.97 -13.94
C THR A 719 -24.93 9.95 -12.89
N LEU A 720 -24.71 10.22 -11.61
CA LEU A 720 -25.17 9.38 -10.50
C LEU A 720 -26.72 9.22 -10.50
N ASN A 721 -27.43 10.26 -10.93
CA ASN A 721 -28.91 10.25 -11.03
C ASN A 721 -29.42 9.77 -12.40
N ASN A 722 -28.59 9.19 -13.26
CA ASN A 722 -28.90 8.78 -14.64
C ASN A 722 -29.51 9.92 -15.51
N ARG A 723 -29.19 11.17 -15.25
CA ARG A 723 -29.73 12.34 -15.94
C ARG A 723 -28.80 12.89 -17.06
N LEU A 724 -27.58 12.37 -17.19
CA LEU A 724 -26.61 12.85 -18.18
C LEU A 724 -26.97 12.36 -19.58
N THR A 725 -27.47 13.25 -20.45
CA THR A 725 -28.01 12.93 -21.78
C THR A 725 -27.19 13.46 -22.96
N THR A 726 -26.04 14.10 -22.72
CA THR A 726 -25.29 14.76 -23.82
C THR A 726 -24.38 13.79 -24.58
N PRO A 727 -24.46 13.70 -25.90
CA PRO A 727 -23.69 12.78 -26.74
C PRO A 727 -22.33 13.30 -27.19
N TYR A 728 -21.83 14.44 -26.68
CA TYR A 728 -20.64 15.08 -27.20
C TYR A 728 -19.35 14.56 -26.51
N ASN A 729 -18.37 14.23 -27.35
CA ASN A 729 -17.00 14.02 -26.94
C ASN A 729 -16.23 15.34 -27.08
N TYR A 730 -15.72 15.89 -26.01
CA TYR A 730 -14.92 17.10 -26.02
C TYR A 730 -13.42 16.76 -25.94
N SER A 731 -12.67 17.07 -27.01
CA SER A 731 -11.21 16.98 -27.00
C SER A 731 -10.61 18.35 -26.61
N PHE A 732 -9.90 18.37 -25.51
CA PHE A 732 -9.14 19.54 -25.06
C PHE A 732 -8.00 19.85 -26.02
N ILE A 733 -7.36 18.83 -26.57
CA ILE A 733 -6.26 18.98 -27.54
C ILE A 733 -6.74 19.56 -28.87
N GLU A 734 -7.94 19.19 -29.36
CA GLU A 734 -8.52 19.82 -30.55
C GLU A 734 -8.81 21.30 -30.32
N TYR A 735 -9.32 21.66 -29.14
CA TYR A 735 -9.55 23.04 -28.76
C TYR A 735 -8.21 23.83 -28.77
N CYS A 736 -7.14 23.30 -28.16
CA CYS A 736 -5.81 23.95 -28.22
C CYS A 736 -5.27 24.07 -29.64
N LYS A 737 -5.47 23.09 -30.52
CA LYS A 737 -5.10 23.14 -31.94
C LYS A 737 -5.84 24.25 -32.70
N MET A 738 -7.14 24.43 -32.43
CA MET A 738 -7.94 25.48 -33.03
C MET A 738 -7.46 26.88 -32.61
N ILE A 739 -7.10 27.06 -31.31
CA ILE A 739 -6.48 28.29 -30.82
C ILE A 739 -5.17 28.55 -31.56
N LYS A 740 -4.27 27.56 -31.60
CA LYS A 740 -2.97 27.68 -32.26
C LYS A 740 -3.10 28.12 -33.72
N LYS A 741 -3.98 27.44 -34.46
CA LYS A 741 -4.27 27.82 -35.86
C LYS A 741 -4.74 29.24 -35.95
N LYS A 742 -5.63 29.70 -35.06
CA LYS A 742 -6.16 31.07 -35.07
C LYS A 742 -5.09 32.09 -34.71
N VAL A 743 -4.18 31.78 -33.79
CA VAL A 743 -3.00 32.64 -33.47
C VAL A 743 -2.14 32.90 -34.71
N ASP A 744 -1.90 31.87 -35.52
CA ASP A 744 -1.12 32.01 -36.75
C ASP A 744 -1.82 32.86 -37.82
N GLU A 745 -3.15 32.87 -37.82
CA GLU A 745 -3.98 33.70 -38.74
C GLU A 745 -4.19 35.14 -38.29
N LEU A 746 -3.95 35.45 -37.00
CA LEU A 746 -4.16 36.77 -36.41
C LEU A 746 -3.02 37.74 -36.76
N GLU A 747 -3.34 38.80 -37.49
CA GLU A 747 -2.48 39.98 -37.67
C GLU A 747 -2.84 41.03 -36.63
N ILE A 748 -1.86 41.52 -35.87
CA ILE A 748 -2.04 42.62 -34.90
C ILE A 748 -1.58 43.92 -35.55
N PRO A 749 -2.45 44.94 -35.64
CA PRO A 749 -2.06 46.25 -36.15
C PRO A 749 -1.01 46.93 -35.27
N ASP A 750 -0.05 47.66 -35.87
CA ASP A 750 1.02 48.40 -35.18
C ASP A 750 0.52 49.30 -34.04
N ALA A 751 -0.65 49.89 -34.18
CA ALA A 751 -1.25 50.73 -33.14
C ALA A 751 -1.65 49.95 -31.90
N GLN A 752 -1.94 48.64 -32.02
CA GLN A 752 -2.29 47.77 -30.88
C GLN A 752 -1.02 47.17 -30.22
N GLU A 753 0.02 46.96 -30.99
CA GLU A 753 1.34 46.58 -30.44
C GLU A 753 1.90 47.73 -29.56
N SER A 754 1.71 49.00 -29.95
CA SER A 754 2.08 50.20 -29.16
C SER A 754 1.29 50.30 -27.82
N ASN A 755 0.04 49.83 -27.78
CA ASN A 755 -0.74 49.77 -26.54
C ASN A 755 -0.15 48.72 -25.56
N MET A 756 0.43 47.66 -26.07
CA MET A 756 1.10 46.67 -25.24
C MET A 756 2.41 47.19 -24.66
N GLU A 757 3.18 48.00 -25.41
CA GLU A 757 4.36 48.68 -24.88
C GLU A 757 3.99 49.61 -23.72
N GLU A 758 2.90 50.39 -23.87
CA GLU A 758 2.37 51.25 -22.82
C GLU A 758 1.98 50.48 -21.57
N TYR A 759 1.34 49.30 -21.75
CA TYR A 759 0.98 48.40 -20.65
C TYR A 759 2.21 47.85 -19.92
N ILE A 760 3.20 47.38 -20.67
CA ILE A 760 4.44 46.81 -20.10
C ILE A 760 5.21 47.88 -19.30
N GLU A 761 5.26 49.11 -19.80
CA GLU A 761 5.92 50.22 -19.11
C GLU A 761 5.18 50.61 -17.81
N ALA A 762 3.84 50.64 -17.83
CA ALA A 762 3.02 50.84 -16.64
C ALA A 762 3.18 49.70 -15.64
N ALA A 763 3.27 48.45 -16.10
CA ALA A 763 3.51 47.30 -15.28
C ALA A 763 4.88 47.33 -14.59
N LYS A 764 5.93 47.72 -15.28
CA LYS A 764 7.28 47.91 -14.71
C LYS A 764 7.28 48.99 -13.63
N GLN A 765 6.61 50.10 -13.85
CA GLN A 765 6.52 51.21 -12.88
C GLN A 765 5.72 50.81 -11.62
N SER A 766 4.70 50.02 -11.76
CA SER A 766 3.88 49.56 -10.62
C SER A 766 4.49 48.39 -9.84
N ALA A 767 5.35 47.60 -10.47
CA ALA A 767 5.92 46.36 -9.89
C ALA A 767 6.70 46.64 -8.58
N ASP A 768 7.48 47.71 -8.51
CA ASP A 768 8.23 48.08 -7.30
C ASP A 768 7.35 48.47 -6.11
N LEU A 769 6.14 48.93 -6.38
CA LEU A 769 5.19 49.35 -5.37
C LEU A 769 4.39 48.16 -4.82
N VAL A 770 4.07 47.22 -5.69
CA VAL A 770 3.37 46.00 -5.33
C VAL A 770 4.28 45.01 -4.55
N SER A 771 5.57 44.93 -4.90
CA SER A 771 6.55 44.07 -4.25
C SER A 771 6.84 44.41 -2.77
N ARG A 772 6.42 45.58 -2.30
CA ARG A 772 6.62 46.04 -0.92
C ARG A 772 5.45 45.67 0.02
N ARG A 773 4.41 45.02 -0.49
CA ARG A 773 3.22 44.65 0.27
C ARG A 773 3.33 43.23 0.85
N ASP A 774 2.72 43.01 2.02
CA ASP A 774 2.69 41.73 2.70
C ASP A 774 1.66 40.79 2.04
N THR A 775 2.13 39.90 1.18
CA THR A 775 1.30 38.94 0.42
C THR A 775 0.64 37.85 1.27
N LYS A 776 1.04 37.70 2.54
CA LYS A 776 0.47 36.73 3.48
C LYS A 776 -0.85 37.15 4.10
N ARG A 777 -1.35 38.35 3.83
CA ARG A 777 -2.61 38.85 4.35
C ARG A 777 -3.72 38.70 3.33
N SER A 778 -4.81 38.10 3.71
CA SER A 778 -6.05 38.05 2.95
C SER A 778 -7.19 38.69 3.71
N THR A 779 -8.09 39.38 3.00
CA THR A 779 -9.30 39.99 3.54
C THR A 779 -10.49 39.43 2.81
N GLU A 780 -11.43 38.79 3.53
CA GLU A 780 -12.69 38.36 2.97
C GLU A 780 -13.77 39.41 3.23
N ILE A 781 -14.52 39.78 2.20
CA ILE A 781 -15.58 40.76 2.24
C ILE A 781 -16.91 40.20 1.76
N HIS A 782 -17.97 40.50 2.52
CA HIS A 782 -19.35 40.18 2.16
C HIS A 782 -20.16 41.48 2.12
N VAL A 783 -20.50 41.93 0.93
CA VAL A 783 -21.20 43.21 0.76
C VAL A 783 -22.54 43.00 0.08
N LYS A 784 -23.61 43.35 0.77
CA LYS A 784 -24.96 43.37 0.19
C LYS A 784 -25.07 44.46 -0.85
N LEU A 785 -25.32 44.10 -2.12
CA LEU A 785 -25.50 45.02 -3.23
C LEU A 785 -26.91 45.60 -3.24
N ASN A 786 -27.05 46.88 -3.53
CA ASN A 786 -28.34 47.44 -3.91
C ASN A 786 -28.68 47.08 -5.36
N GLU A 787 -29.89 47.36 -5.80
CA GLU A 787 -30.42 46.97 -7.12
C GLU A 787 -29.59 47.55 -8.29
N LEU A 788 -29.11 48.77 -8.16
CA LEU A 788 -28.27 49.45 -9.17
C LEU A 788 -26.89 48.79 -9.27
N GLN A 789 -26.27 48.51 -8.12
CA GLN A 789 -24.96 47.87 -8.04
C GLN A 789 -25.04 46.44 -8.57
N TYR A 790 -26.09 45.69 -8.18
CA TYR A 790 -26.34 44.37 -8.69
C TYR A 790 -26.50 44.36 -10.22
N GLN A 791 -27.26 45.32 -10.76
CA GLN A 791 -27.41 45.46 -12.19
C GLN A 791 -26.08 45.78 -12.88
N LYS A 792 -25.27 46.71 -12.36
CA LYS A 792 -23.94 47.02 -12.85
C LYS A 792 -23.02 45.79 -12.93
N PHE A 793 -22.91 45.05 -11.84
CA PHE A 793 -22.11 43.84 -11.78
C PHE A 793 -22.65 42.74 -12.70
N SER A 794 -23.95 42.64 -12.88
CA SER A 794 -24.59 41.64 -13.75
C SER A 794 -24.47 41.96 -15.24
N GLU A 795 -24.51 43.24 -15.64
CA GLU A 795 -24.46 43.67 -17.04
C GLU A 795 -23.02 43.94 -17.53
N GLN A 796 -22.15 44.42 -16.62
CA GLN A 796 -20.77 44.77 -16.94
C GLN A 796 -19.80 44.32 -15.84
N PRO A 797 -19.74 43.03 -15.59
CA PRO A 797 -19.07 42.48 -14.43
C PRO A 797 -17.56 42.84 -14.39
N ILE A 798 -16.88 42.69 -15.51
CA ILE A 798 -15.44 42.94 -15.65
C ILE A 798 -15.12 44.44 -15.43
N ASN A 799 -15.82 45.32 -16.12
CA ASN A 799 -15.58 46.78 -16.00
C ASN A 799 -15.86 47.23 -14.56
N THR A 800 -16.92 46.74 -13.95
CA THR A 800 -17.29 47.09 -12.58
C THR A 800 -16.29 46.53 -11.56
N ALA A 801 -15.76 45.35 -11.76
CA ALA A 801 -14.72 44.74 -10.94
C ALA A 801 -13.39 45.49 -11.05
N VAL A 802 -12.98 45.89 -12.28
CA VAL A 802 -11.77 46.70 -12.49
C VAL A 802 -11.90 48.05 -11.82
N GLU A 803 -13.07 48.68 -11.94
CA GLU A 803 -13.32 49.99 -11.26
C GLU A 803 -13.27 49.81 -9.73
N PHE A 804 -13.90 48.76 -9.19
CA PHE A 804 -13.95 48.45 -7.76
C PHE A 804 -12.55 48.23 -7.20
N ILE A 805 -11.77 47.35 -7.79
CA ILE A 805 -10.40 47.04 -7.36
C ILE A 805 -9.48 48.20 -7.51
N SER A 806 -9.56 48.89 -8.64
CA SER A 806 -8.68 50.05 -8.86
C SER A 806 -8.90 51.09 -7.80
N ARG A 807 -10.12 51.31 -7.35
CA ARG A 807 -10.41 52.23 -6.23
C ARG A 807 -9.95 51.69 -4.89
N LEU A 808 -10.10 50.42 -4.60
CA LEU A 808 -9.63 49.84 -3.34
C LEU A 808 -8.12 49.79 -3.23
N MET A 809 -7.44 49.32 -4.27
CA MET A 809 -6.00 49.06 -4.24
C MET A 809 -5.15 50.31 -4.30
N TYR A 810 -5.66 51.37 -4.92
CA TYR A 810 -4.86 52.51 -5.31
C TYR A 810 -5.23 53.79 -4.58
N SER A 811 -6.11 53.70 -3.57
CA SER A 811 -6.40 54.86 -2.71
C SER A 811 -5.16 55.46 -2.08
N ASP A 812 -4.15 54.65 -1.75
CA ASP A 812 -2.93 55.05 -1.04
C ASP A 812 -1.70 55.24 -1.94
N LEU A 813 -1.84 55.12 -3.27
CA LEU A 813 -0.71 55.32 -4.18
C LEU A 813 -0.50 56.79 -4.55
N PRO A 814 0.77 57.20 -4.83
CA PRO A 814 1.08 58.56 -5.25
C PRO A 814 0.24 59.03 -6.45
N GLU A 815 -0.20 60.32 -6.42
CA GLU A 815 -1.01 60.93 -7.52
C GLU A 815 -0.31 60.90 -8.87
N GLU A 816 1.00 60.67 -8.90
CA GLU A 816 1.85 60.61 -10.08
C GLU A 816 1.62 59.35 -10.93
N LEU A 817 1.18 58.27 -10.34
CA LEU A 817 0.81 57.05 -11.04
C LEU A 817 -0.64 57.10 -11.57
N ASN A 818 -0.78 57.58 -12.82
CA ASN A 818 -2.09 57.71 -13.44
C ASN A 818 -2.57 56.42 -14.14
N ASN A 819 -1.66 55.72 -14.82
CA ASN A 819 -1.96 54.54 -15.61
C ASN A 819 -1.69 53.29 -14.79
N ILE A 820 -2.72 52.49 -14.51
CA ILE A 820 -2.64 51.30 -13.69
C ILE A 820 -2.89 50.07 -14.57
N PRO A 821 -1.91 49.17 -14.69
CA PRO A 821 -2.12 47.93 -15.39
C PRO A 821 -2.97 46.96 -14.53
N VAL A 822 -3.95 46.35 -15.15
CA VAL A 822 -4.83 45.38 -14.51
C VAL A 822 -5.00 44.18 -15.45
N SER A 823 -4.88 42.99 -14.91
CA SER A 823 -5.20 41.75 -15.63
C SER A 823 -6.49 41.15 -15.08
N VAL A 824 -7.42 40.84 -15.93
CA VAL A 824 -8.69 40.22 -15.56
C VAL A 824 -8.73 38.82 -16.09
N LEU A 825 -8.82 37.86 -15.20
CA LEU A 825 -9.00 36.46 -15.55
C LEU A 825 -10.48 36.19 -15.81
N THR A 826 -10.80 35.80 -17.03
CA THR A 826 -12.17 35.44 -17.41
C THR A 826 -12.26 34.04 -17.95
N HIS A 827 -13.38 33.40 -17.69
CA HIS A 827 -13.69 32.09 -18.27
C HIS A 827 -14.27 32.30 -19.67
N ASN A 828 -13.53 31.83 -20.65
CA ASN A 828 -13.90 31.98 -22.03
C ASN A 828 -14.75 30.83 -22.51
N ARG A 829 -16.04 30.82 -22.11
CA ARG A 829 -17.00 29.80 -22.50
C ARG A 829 -18.13 30.38 -23.31
N ASP A 830 -18.40 29.73 -24.43
CA ASP A 830 -19.52 30.03 -25.31
C ASP A 830 -20.34 28.75 -25.61
N GLU A 831 -21.27 28.81 -26.55
CA GLU A 831 -22.12 27.66 -26.94
C GLU A 831 -21.29 26.44 -27.42
N PHE A 832 -20.05 26.66 -27.88
CA PHE A 832 -19.20 25.60 -28.39
C PHE A 832 -18.51 24.82 -27.25
N ASN A 833 -18.02 25.50 -26.20
CA ASN A 833 -17.22 24.90 -25.14
C ASN A 833 -17.85 25.00 -23.75
N LYS A 834 -19.11 25.40 -23.62
CA LYS A 834 -19.78 25.63 -22.32
C LYS A 834 -19.79 24.42 -21.40
N GLU A 835 -19.74 23.21 -21.93
CA GLU A 835 -19.75 21.94 -21.19
C GLU A 835 -18.38 21.22 -21.25
N MET A 836 -17.37 21.81 -21.87
CA MET A 836 -16.04 21.21 -21.98
C MET A 836 -15.29 21.34 -20.66
N LEU A 837 -14.73 20.25 -20.18
CA LEU A 837 -13.74 20.29 -19.11
C LEU A 837 -12.36 20.58 -19.68
N GLY A 838 -11.63 21.48 -19.08
CA GLY A 838 -10.30 21.88 -19.52
C GLY A 838 -9.95 23.33 -19.18
N LEU A 839 -8.70 23.70 -19.31
CA LEU A 839 -8.22 25.07 -19.07
C LEU A 839 -8.71 25.98 -20.20
N THR A 840 -9.70 26.80 -19.90
CA THR A 840 -10.28 27.80 -20.85
C THR A 840 -10.12 29.24 -20.35
N LEU A 841 -9.08 29.50 -19.58
CA LEU A 841 -8.83 30.81 -19.03
C LEU A 841 -8.42 31.80 -20.12
N ASN A 842 -8.87 33.02 -19.96
CA ASN A 842 -8.49 34.15 -20.78
C ASN A 842 -8.01 35.31 -19.90
N LEU A 843 -6.89 35.94 -20.22
CA LEU A 843 -6.38 37.10 -19.54
C LEU A 843 -6.64 38.36 -20.42
N ASP A 844 -7.55 39.20 -19.95
CA ASP A 844 -7.77 40.53 -20.55
C ASP A 844 -6.86 41.52 -19.87
N TYR A 845 -5.97 42.13 -20.67
CA TYR A 845 -5.06 43.19 -20.23
C TYR A 845 -5.67 44.56 -20.47
N SER A 846 -5.66 45.37 -19.43
CA SER A 846 -6.26 46.70 -19.45
C SER A 846 -5.40 47.72 -18.69
N ILE A 847 -5.44 48.95 -19.12
CA ILE A 847 -4.92 50.11 -18.38
C ILE A 847 -6.09 50.90 -17.82
N TYR A 848 -6.13 51.10 -16.52
CA TYR A 848 -7.08 51.98 -15.86
C TYR A 848 -6.46 53.37 -15.64
N ASP A 849 -7.03 54.40 -16.28
CA ASP A 849 -6.65 55.78 -16.06
C ASP A 849 -7.41 56.33 -14.84
N ARG A 850 -6.67 56.69 -13.79
CA ARG A 850 -7.24 57.18 -12.52
C ARG A 850 -7.88 58.57 -12.65
N LYS A 851 -7.36 59.44 -13.52
CA LYS A 851 -7.86 60.82 -13.72
C LYS A 851 -9.16 60.82 -14.48
N SER A 852 -9.20 60.14 -15.59
CA SER A 852 -10.40 60.03 -16.41
C SER A 852 -11.39 58.99 -15.90
N LYS A 853 -10.97 58.07 -14.98
CA LYS A 853 -11.76 56.93 -14.47
C LYS A 853 -12.23 56.03 -15.61
N THR A 854 -11.39 55.85 -16.62
CA THR A 854 -11.70 55.05 -17.80
C THR A 854 -10.75 53.87 -17.91
N GLN A 855 -11.28 52.74 -18.40
CA GLN A 855 -10.49 51.55 -18.71
C GLN A 855 -10.19 51.56 -20.22
N LYS A 856 -8.92 51.34 -20.59
CA LYS A 856 -8.45 51.15 -21.93
C LYS A 856 -8.10 49.66 -22.10
N GLN A 857 -8.93 48.93 -22.83
CA GLN A 857 -8.64 47.53 -23.19
C GLN A 857 -7.58 47.51 -24.28
N LEU A 858 -6.53 46.66 -24.13
CA LEU A 858 -5.39 46.65 -25.04
C LEU A 858 -5.73 46.05 -26.39
N LEU A 859 -6.54 45.01 -26.41
CA LEU A 859 -7.00 44.33 -27.60
C LEU A 859 -8.49 44.03 -27.51
N SER A 860 -9.24 44.32 -28.57
CA SER A 860 -10.63 43.91 -28.75
C SER A 860 -10.87 43.41 -30.16
N THR A 861 -11.63 42.35 -30.35
CA THR A 861 -12.08 41.88 -31.66
C THR A 861 -13.56 42.08 -31.85
N SER A 862 -13.97 42.23 -33.10
CA SER A 862 -15.38 42.28 -33.49
C SER A 862 -16.10 40.92 -33.36
N GLU A 863 -15.35 39.81 -33.38
CA GLU A 863 -15.86 38.46 -33.23
C GLU A 863 -15.67 37.96 -31.82
N LYS A 864 -16.76 37.80 -31.08
CA LYS A 864 -16.78 37.32 -29.69
C LYS A 864 -16.91 35.81 -29.61
N SER A 865 -16.01 35.02 -30.23
CA SER A 865 -15.94 33.58 -30.02
C SER A 865 -14.86 33.24 -29.00
N SER A 866 -15.04 32.17 -28.23
CA SER A 866 -14.07 31.67 -27.23
C SER A 866 -12.69 31.42 -27.85
N ILE A 867 -12.65 30.84 -29.05
CA ILE A 867 -11.39 30.53 -29.75
C ILE A 867 -10.67 31.81 -30.14
N ASN A 868 -11.38 32.87 -30.63
CA ASN A 868 -10.76 34.12 -30.98
C ASN A 868 -10.18 34.86 -29.78
N GLN A 869 -10.87 34.87 -28.66
CA GLN A 869 -10.39 35.50 -27.42
C GLN A 869 -9.18 34.79 -26.85
N SER A 870 -9.19 33.46 -26.78
CA SER A 870 -8.01 32.68 -26.38
C SER A 870 -6.83 32.85 -27.33
N ALA A 871 -7.05 32.96 -28.64
CA ALA A 871 -6.01 33.24 -29.62
C ALA A 871 -5.38 34.65 -29.42
N ILE A 872 -6.19 35.62 -29.02
CA ILE A 872 -5.70 36.99 -28.71
C ILE A 872 -4.80 36.94 -27.46
N THR A 873 -5.26 36.26 -26.41
CA THR A 873 -4.48 36.10 -25.18
C THR A 873 -3.13 35.47 -25.50
N GLU A 874 -3.12 34.36 -26.23
CA GLU A 874 -1.89 33.66 -26.64
C GLU A 874 -0.97 34.56 -27.48
N LYS A 875 -1.53 35.37 -28.36
CA LYS A 875 -0.77 36.34 -29.16
C LYS A 875 -0.16 37.44 -28.31
N LEU A 876 -0.86 37.90 -27.27
CA LEU A 876 -0.35 38.92 -26.31
C LEU A 876 0.83 38.36 -25.51
N PHE A 877 0.78 37.10 -25.10
CA PHE A 877 1.91 36.44 -24.45
C PHE A 877 3.15 36.42 -25.37
N LEU A 878 2.97 36.07 -26.65
CA LEU A 878 4.05 36.07 -27.63
C LEU A 878 4.67 37.47 -27.81
N ILE A 879 3.86 38.54 -27.80
CA ILE A 879 4.34 39.90 -27.86
C ILE A 879 5.09 40.27 -26.59
N ALA A 880 4.56 39.93 -25.41
CA ALA A 880 5.22 40.20 -24.14
C ALA A 880 6.61 39.56 -24.07
N GLN A 881 6.74 38.30 -24.53
CA GLN A 881 8.04 37.61 -24.61
C GLN A 881 9.02 38.35 -25.55
N LYS A 882 8.53 38.87 -26.72
CA LYS A 882 9.35 39.67 -27.65
C LYS A 882 9.98 40.89 -26.96
N TYR A 883 9.27 41.51 -26.02
CA TYR A 883 9.76 42.65 -25.24
C TYR A 883 10.51 42.26 -23.95
N GLY A 884 10.86 40.99 -23.79
CA GLY A 884 11.63 40.46 -22.64
C GLY A 884 10.84 40.46 -21.33
N PHE A 885 9.51 40.42 -21.40
CA PHE A 885 8.61 40.42 -20.27
C PHE A 885 8.09 39.02 -20.00
N ASN A 886 8.93 38.18 -19.39
CA ASN A 886 8.59 36.80 -19.07
C ASN A 886 7.94 36.63 -17.68
N GLU A 887 7.80 37.72 -16.90
CA GLU A 887 7.30 37.68 -15.52
C GLU A 887 6.00 38.48 -15.34
N MET A 888 5.09 38.46 -16.33
CA MET A 888 3.85 39.25 -16.23
C MET A 888 2.94 38.82 -15.07
N SER A 889 2.95 37.56 -14.68
CA SER A 889 2.05 36.99 -13.67
C SER A 889 2.37 37.42 -12.23
N HIS A 890 3.62 37.73 -11.88
CA HIS A 890 4.01 37.90 -10.48
C HIS A 890 3.86 39.32 -9.90
N ARG A 891 3.52 40.31 -10.71
CA ARG A 891 3.60 41.74 -10.25
C ARG A 891 2.41 42.60 -10.62
N ILE A 892 1.43 42.05 -11.34
CA ILE A 892 0.24 42.77 -11.80
C ILE A 892 -0.98 42.27 -11.03
N PRO A 893 -1.86 43.16 -10.55
CA PRO A 893 -3.09 42.74 -9.89
C PRO A 893 -3.94 41.84 -10.76
N ILE A 894 -4.27 40.65 -10.28
CA ILE A 894 -5.14 39.72 -10.98
C ILE A 894 -6.54 39.75 -10.38
N ILE A 895 -7.53 39.90 -11.23
CA ILE A 895 -8.95 39.86 -10.88
C ILE A 895 -9.55 38.58 -11.45
N ASN A 896 -10.09 37.74 -10.61
CA ASN A 896 -10.82 36.53 -11.00
C ASN A 896 -12.31 36.67 -10.65
N TYR A 897 -13.15 36.75 -11.68
CA TYR A 897 -14.60 36.82 -11.53
C TYR A 897 -15.26 35.50 -11.87
N GLN A 898 -15.90 34.91 -10.90
CA GLN A 898 -16.54 33.58 -11.02
C GLN A 898 -18.01 33.64 -11.47
N GLY A 899 -18.61 34.82 -11.60
CA GLY A 899 -19.96 34.95 -12.11
C GLY A 899 -21.02 35.31 -11.08
N VAL A 900 -22.29 35.34 -11.56
CA VAL A 900 -23.49 35.49 -10.71
C VAL A 900 -24.09 34.12 -10.49
N LEU A 901 -23.89 33.55 -9.31
CA LEU A 901 -24.29 32.17 -8.99
C LEU A 901 -25.81 31.99 -8.96
N ASP A 902 -26.59 33.04 -8.71
CA ASP A 902 -28.08 33.00 -8.74
C ASP A 902 -28.64 32.54 -10.10
N LYS A 903 -27.91 32.72 -11.18
CA LYS A 903 -28.32 32.28 -12.53
C LYS A 903 -28.16 30.77 -12.75
N PHE A 904 -27.38 30.10 -11.94
CA PHE A 904 -27.20 28.64 -11.96
C PHE A 904 -28.16 27.92 -11.01
N ALA A 905 -28.74 28.63 -10.03
CA ALA A 905 -29.63 28.08 -8.99
C ALA A 905 -31.08 27.82 -9.46
N SER A 906 -31.43 28.08 -10.70
CA SER A 906 -32.80 27.88 -11.21
C SER A 906 -33.15 26.42 -11.58
N ARG A 907 -32.35 25.46 -11.21
CA ARG A 907 -32.69 24.01 -11.28
C ARG A 907 -33.05 23.53 -9.88
N ASP A 908 -34.32 23.28 -9.66
CA ASP A 908 -35.02 23.13 -8.37
C ASP A 908 -34.56 21.98 -7.46
N ASP A 909 -33.50 21.21 -7.79
CA ASP A 909 -33.19 19.97 -7.09
C ASP A 909 -31.78 19.92 -6.47
N ILE A 910 -30.96 20.97 -6.55
CA ILE A 910 -29.59 20.95 -6.05
C ILE A 910 -29.41 22.08 -5.05
N SER A 911 -29.15 21.75 -3.80
CA SER A 911 -28.67 22.73 -2.83
C SER A 911 -27.23 23.15 -3.20
N LEU A 912 -27.10 23.95 -4.25
CA LEU A 912 -25.86 24.58 -4.70
C LEU A 912 -25.20 25.39 -3.56
N GLU A 913 -25.98 25.90 -2.62
CA GLU A 913 -25.51 26.56 -1.41
C GLU A 913 -24.55 25.68 -0.59
N LYS A 914 -24.85 24.38 -0.42
CA LYS A 914 -23.94 23.45 0.26
C LYS A 914 -22.74 23.04 -0.58
N MET A 915 -22.90 22.97 -1.90
CA MET A 915 -21.79 22.62 -2.81
C MET A 915 -20.77 23.76 -2.93
N PHE A 916 -21.19 25.00 -3.00
CA PHE A 916 -20.30 26.17 -3.20
C PHE A 916 -19.71 26.72 -1.90
N LEU A 917 -20.35 26.55 -0.75
CA LEU A 917 -19.81 26.98 0.56
C LEU A 917 -18.60 26.15 1.02
N GLN A 918 -18.34 24.99 0.41
CA GLN A 918 -17.14 24.15 0.68
C GLN A 918 -15.97 24.41 -0.27
N THR A 919 -16.14 25.23 -1.32
CA THR A 919 -15.02 25.63 -2.17
C THR A 919 -14.14 26.61 -1.41
N GLN A 920 -13.11 26.10 -0.75
CA GLN A 920 -12.04 26.95 -0.25
C GLN A 920 -11.37 27.58 -1.46
N ILE A 921 -11.51 28.91 -1.57
CA ILE A 921 -10.78 29.71 -2.56
C ILE A 921 -9.30 29.59 -2.21
N ILE A 922 -8.55 28.94 -3.09
CA ILE A 922 -7.17 28.57 -2.87
C ILE A 922 -6.30 29.82 -2.85
N GLU A 923 -5.52 29.98 -1.78
CA GLU A 923 -4.51 31.02 -1.67
C GLU A 923 -3.32 30.62 -2.55
N SER A 924 -3.13 31.29 -3.68
CA SER A 924 -1.84 31.23 -4.37
C SER A 924 -0.96 32.35 -3.80
N GLU A 925 0.09 31.99 -3.07
CA GLU A 925 1.09 32.93 -2.56
C GLU A 925 1.89 33.64 -3.68
N ASP A 926 1.73 33.20 -4.92
CA ASP A 926 2.52 33.62 -6.07
C ASP A 926 2.03 34.93 -6.77
N PHE A 927 0.79 35.32 -6.55
CA PHE A 927 0.23 36.52 -7.12
C PHE A 927 0.30 37.68 -6.09
N GLY A 928 1.14 38.65 -6.29
CA GLY A 928 1.39 39.76 -5.35
C GLY A 928 0.13 40.44 -4.82
N VAL A 929 -0.92 40.62 -5.64
CA VAL A 929 -2.27 41.02 -5.22
C VAL A 929 -3.28 40.31 -6.12
N SER A 930 -4.22 39.61 -5.53
CA SER A 930 -5.30 38.97 -6.27
C SER A 930 -6.66 39.22 -5.63
N MET A 931 -7.71 39.26 -6.44
CA MET A 931 -9.08 39.33 -5.99
C MET A 931 -9.90 38.26 -6.69
N HIS A 932 -10.47 37.37 -5.90
CA HIS A 932 -11.45 36.38 -6.35
C HIS A 932 -12.82 36.81 -5.86
N PHE A 933 -13.81 36.92 -6.75
CA PHE A 933 -15.15 37.31 -6.33
C PHE A 933 -16.27 36.69 -7.15
N TYR A 934 -17.42 36.61 -6.50
CA TYR A 934 -18.66 36.15 -7.11
C TYR A 934 -19.86 36.85 -6.45
N ILE A 935 -21.02 36.76 -7.06
CA ILE A 935 -22.26 37.34 -6.51
C ILE A 935 -23.26 36.22 -6.26
N GLN A 936 -23.79 36.17 -5.04
CA GLN A 936 -24.81 35.23 -4.62
C GLN A 936 -25.88 35.93 -3.78
N ASN A 937 -27.16 35.70 -4.06
CA ASN A 937 -28.29 36.30 -3.36
C ASN A 937 -28.14 37.86 -3.22
N SER A 938 -27.72 38.50 -4.28
CA SER A 938 -27.39 39.94 -4.31
C SER A 938 -26.31 40.36 -3.29
N THR A 939 -25.45 39.47 -2.90
CA THR A 939 -24.28 39.74 -2.06
C THR A 939 -23.03 39.53 -2.87
N LEU A 940 -22.15 40.54 -2.89
CA LEU A 940 -20.80 40.43 -3.43
C LEU A 940 -19.95 39.74 -2.36
N ILE A 941 -19.41 38.59 -2.70
CA ILE A 941 -18.48 37.84 -1.86
C ILE A 941 -17.13 37.91 -2.56
N ALA A 942 -16.14 38.45 -1.87
CA ALA A 942 -14.82 38.57 -2.46
C ALA A 942 -13.73 38.29 -1.42
N ARG A 943 -12.67 37.62 -1.89
CA ARG A 943 -11.44 37.45 -1.14
C ARG A 943 -10.34 38.21 -1.86
N ILE A 944 -9.66 39.05 -1.13
CA ILE A 944 -8.57 39.87 -1.64
C ILE A 944 -7.30 39.53 -0.88
N THR A 945 -6.27 39.13 -1.63
CA THR A 945 -4.96 38.75 -1.07
C THR A 945 -3.98 39.90 -1.31
N GLY A 946 -3.03 40.09 -0.41
CA GLY A 946 -1.97 41.12 -0.56
C GLY A 946 -2.33 42.52 -0.08
N ILE A 947 -3.56 42.76 0.39
CA ILE A 947 -3.97 44.05 0.93
C ILE A 947 -4.84 43.87 2.18
N THR A 948 -4.69 44.73 3.16
CA THR A 948 -5.66 44.92 4.25
C THR A 948 -6.61 46.03 3.89
N ILE A 949 -7.91 45.76 3.90
CA ILE A 949 -8.95 46.76 3.54
C ILE A 949 -9.64 47.20 4.83
N GLU A 950 -9.65 48.51 5.07
CA GLU A 950 -10.41 49.09 6.18
C GLU A 950 -11.89 49.21 5.80
N GLU A 951 -12.78 48.95 6.71
CA GLU A 951 -14.25 48.95 6.50
C GLU A 951 -14.75 50.31 5.99
N GLU A 952 -14.11 51.39 6.45
CA GLU A 952 -14.47 52.75 6.04
C GLU A 952 -14.15 53.00 4.54
N LEU A 953 -12.99 52.53 4.07
CA LEU A 953 -12.60 52.60 2.65
C LEU A 953 -13.52 51.71 1.78
N LEU A 954 -13.86 50.51 2.22
CA LEU A 954 -14.79 49.63 1.51
C LEU A 954 -16.16 50.30 1.33
N ASN A 955 -16.69 50.90 2.41
CA ASN A 955 -17.98 51.58 2.36
C ASN A 955 -17.96 52.79 1.45
N ASP A 956 -16.84 53.55 1.38
CA ASP A 956 -16.71 54.69 0.48
C ASP A 956 -16.63 54.26 -0.98
N VAL A 957 -15.86 53.23 -1.30
CA VAL A 957 -15.76 52.67 -2.66
C VAL A 957 -17.12 52.13 -3.09
N MET A 958 -17.82 51.41 -2.25
CA MET A 958 -19.16 50.86 -2.56
C MET A 958 -20.23 51.91 -2.81
N LYS A 959 -20.19 53.06 -2.14
CA LYS A 959 -21.08 54.19 -2.40
C LYS A 959 -20.90 54.82 -3.79
N ASN A 960 -19.71 54.70 -4.34
CA ASN A 960 -19.30 55.34 -5.59
C ASN A 960 -19.33 54.37 -6.80
N ILE A 961 -19.59 53.10 -6.60
CA ILE A 961 -19.89 52.09 -7.63
C ILE A 961 -21.38 51.99 -7.86
#